data_615b9168432eab6a2164e21e01f51665
#
_entry.id   615b9168432eab6a2164e21e01f51665
#
_cell.length_a   1.000
_cell.length_b   1.000
_cell.length_c   1.000
_cell.angle_alpha   90.00
_cell.angle_beta   90.00
_cell.angle_gamma   90.00
#
_symmetry.space_group_name_H-M   'P 1'
#
loop_
_entity.id
_entity.type
_entity.pdbx_description
1 polymer ?
#
loop_
_entity_poly.entity_id
_entity_poly.type
_entity_poly.pdbx_seq_one_letter_code
_entity_poly.pdbx_strand_id
1 'polypeptide(L)'
;MDAVLSAINAQTKPGFARPIDIFVMQEGNSVTTTGQAYATLLNTITSSTTYLPSGINGATTGAGRPMAVYNSASVTLISEEAIGVTSLTGQPRQTLRYQFRPVGYGATADFYVYDSHFKAVDDSTSANRRNVEAQAIRANADALGSNQNIIYAGDMNVYTAAEKAFQTLTGTGNGQAFDPINQVGDWSNNAAFKPYHTQSPATAAYYQGQVTGGMDDRFDFQLVTGAWLDGRGLDYIPNSYWAFGNTGTHTLNQAITTGSPSALQAFLPGYTLAQSGTILTSLSQVTDHLPVVADYQLPARLSASIGVLPATVIKNAVVSSTLSVSNSAPVSVVQGADRLDYGYASSGILTGSGTGSDMALGLAPTHLLTVNTSQAGLMSGSLSVAATSPQTASPLFSQPVTMSVLDHAIGSFNATSTLTTLDIDFGTLTQGTGTASQNFSIFNRPGTLGATWTARLDPDSVSSASVPGVFSTTLSPFLNLPSGSSQTYGLSMLTTTTGSFSGTYSLNLSDENLPGATPQSMSLTVRGSVVSPANVLFNVTSGTQTQTILGYAGITGTSSVTKVGNGTILLDGINTFTGTTSIEQGIAALSGSGAIANSSLVTISAGATLDVQGIAGGYLVGAGQTIGGSGTVLGSVVFGRGSTISPGMTSAVAAASLMSGQSHGAELGLDSQQVAVPEPSTLGLVSIGLSVAGLLVARRKRAV
;
A
#
# COMPACT_ATOMS: atom_id res chain seq x y z
N MET A 1 -9.74 41.97 -38.30
CA MET A 1 -9.63 40.49 -38.19
C MET A 1 -9.21 40.04 -36.79
N ASP A 2 -8.23 40.68 -36.12
CA ASP A 2 -7.82 40.34 -34.76
C ASP A 2 -9.02 40.24 -33.77
N ALA A 3 -9.85 41.29 -33.69
CA ALA A 3 -11.06 41.28 -32.82
C ALA A 3 -12.03 40.14 -33.15
N VAL A 4 -12.16 39.77 -34.42
CA VAL A 4 -13.03 38.68 -34.87
C VAL A 4 -12.49 37.32 -34.42
N LEU A 5 -11.20 37.02 -34.69
CA LEU A 5 -10.59 35.76 -34.31
C LEU A 5 -10.46 35.63 -32.78
N SER A 6 -10.16 36.72 -32.06
CA SER A 6 -10.20 36.74 -30.60
C SER A 6 -11.58 36.40 -30.05
N ALA A 7 -12.65 36.95 -30.67
CA ALA A 7 -14.00 36.66 -30.26
C ALA A 7 -14.44 35.22 -30.60
N ILE A 8 -13.98 34.64 -31.72
CA ILE A 8 -14.18 33.23 -32.05
C ILE A 8 -13.55 32.31 -30.99
N ASN A 9 -12.33 32.59 -30.59
CA ASN A 9 -11.63 31.82 -29.51
C ASN A 9 -12.32 31.92 -28.17
N ALA A 10 -13.06 33.01 -27.90
CA ALA A 10 -13.74 33.27 -26.64
C ALA A 10 -15.21 32.84 -26.61
N GLN A 11 -15.81 32.55 -27.77
CA GLN A 11 -17.24 32.25 -27.88
C GLN A 11 -17.59 30.92 -27.19
N THR A 12 -18.81 30.85 -26.64
CA THR A 12 -19.26 29.72 -25.85
C THR A 12 -20.50 29.02 -26.43
N LYS A 13 -20.64 29.01 -27.72
CA LYS A 13 -21.64 28.18 -28.38
C LYS A 13 -20.95 26.83 -28.75
N PRO A 14 -21.31 25.73 -28.15
CA PRO A 14 -22.54 25.27 -27.47
C PRO A 14 -22.53 25.31 -25.91
N GLY A 15 -21.84 26.18 -25.26
CA GLY A 15 -21.83 26.32 -23.83
C GLY A 15 -20.41 26.35 -23.21
N PHE A 16 -19.38 26.24 -24.05
CA PHE A 16 -17.98 26.31 -23.63
C PHE A 16 -17.11 26.95 -24.73
N ALA A 17 -16.05 27.63 -24.31
CA ALA A 17 -15.10 28.21 -25.24
C ALA A 17 -14.09 27.16 -25.71
N ARG A 18 -13.69 27.28 -26.99
CA ARG A 18 -12.60 26.50 -27.57
C ARG A 18 -11.74 27.37 -28.46
N PRO A 19 -10.40 27.22 -28.42
CA PRO A 19 -9.53 27.84 -29.39
C PRO A 19 -9.76 27.23 -30.77
N ILE A 20 -9.43 28.00 -31.80
CA ILE A 20 -9.43 27.53 -33.19
C ILE A 20 -8.30 26.52 -33.33
N ASP A 21 -8.61 25.27 -33.70
CA ASP A 21 -7.60 24.25 -33.99
C ASP A 21 -7.21 24.24 -35.49
N ILE A 22 -8.19 24.41 -36.37
CA ILE A 22 -8.00 24.45 -37.81
C ILE A 22 -8.79 25.60 -38.35
N PHE A 23 -8.14 26.42 -39.16
CA PHE A 23 -8.75 27.57 -39.87
C PHE A 23 -8.47 27.41 -41.36
N VAL A 24 -9.49 27.06 -42.15
CA VAL A 24 -9.45 27.04 -43.59
C VAL A 24 -9.97 28.36 -44.14
N MET A 25 -9.38 28.83 -45.21
CA MET A 25 -9.70 30.13 -45.81
C MET A 25 -9.58 30.09 -47.31
N GLN A 26 -10.44 30.85 -47.95
CA GLN A 26 -10.46 31.04 -49.40
C GLN A 26 -9.93 32.42 -49.74
N GLU A 27 -9.72 32.69 -51.04
CA GLU A 27 -9.33 33.99 -51.60
C GLU A 27 -7.96 34.54 -51.13
N GLY A 28 -7.13 33.71 -50.52
CA GLY A 28 -5.81 34.13 -50.10
C GLY A 28 -4.83 34.30 -51.25
N ASN A 29 -3.79 35.09 -51.05
CA ASN A 29 -2.70 35.27 -52.03
C ASN A 29 -1.80 34.06 -52.14
N SER A 30 -1.23 33.65 -51.02
CA SER A 30 -0.38 32.46 -50.90
C SER A 30 -0.27 32.01 -49.44
N VAL A 31 0.16 30.78 -49.25
CA VAL A 31 0.51 30.21 -47.91
C VAL A 31 1.57 31.06 -47.23
N THR A 32 2.61 31.50 -47.99
CA THR A 32 3.74 32.26 -47.43
C THR A 32 3.43 33.74 -47.13
N THR A 33 2.31 34.27 -47.61
CA THR A 33 1.85 35.62 -47.31
C THR A 33 0.60 35.60 -46.45
N THR A 34 -0.54 35.21 -46.98
CA THR A 34 -1.81 35.21 -46.27
C THR A 34 -1.82 34.14 -45.14
N GLY A 35 -1.42 32.90 -45.46
CA GLY A 35 -1.34 31.83 -44.46
C GLY A 35 -0.43 32.16 -43.29
N GLN A 36 0.79 32.66 -43.62
CA GLN A 36 1.75 33.08 -42.59
C GLN A 36 1.23 34.25 -41.73
N ALA A 37 0.54 35.22 -42.35
CA ALA A 37 -0.02 36.35 -41.63
C ALA A 37 -1.09 35.90 -40.60
N TYR A 38 -1.99 35.00 -41.00
CA TYR A 38 -3.00 34.46 -40.11
C TYR A 38 -2.41 33.55 -39.04
N ALA A 39 -1.39 32.74 -39.34
CA ALA A 39 -0.67 31.95 -38.35
C ALA A 39 -0.02 32.86 -37.30
N THR A 40 0.62 33.94 -37.73
CA THR A 40 1.24 34.95 -36.85
C THR A 40 0.17 35.64 -35.98
N LEU A 41 -0.97 35.99 -36.57
CA LEU A 41 -2.10 36.63 -35.85
C LEU A 41 -2.66 35.70 -34.78
N LEU A 42 -2.94 34.44 -35.11
CA LEU A 42 -3.47 33.42 -34.14
C LEU A 42 -2.43 33.15 -33.05
N ASN A 43 -1.15 33.06 -33.38
CA ASN A 43 -0.08 32.96 -32.38
C ASN A 43 -0.05 34.15 -31.43
N THR A 44 -0.28 35.34 -31.91
CA THR A 44 -0.36 36.57 -31.09
C THR A 44 -1.59 36.54 -30.17
N ILE A 45 -2.76 36.24 -30.74
CA ILE A 45 -4.04 36.15 -29.97
C ILE A 45 -3.94 35.14 -28.84
N THR A 46 -3.35 33.98 -29.11
CA THR A 46 -3.27 32.87 -28.15
C THR A 46 -2.00 32.87 -27.31
N SER A 47 -1.11 33.83 -27.52
CA SER A 47 0.23 33.88 -26.90
C SER A 47 1.02 32.58 -27.07
N SER A 48 0.95 31.99 -28.27
CA SER A 48 1.58 30.72 -28.64
C SER A 48 2.53 30.86 -29.84
N THR A 49 3.14 29.77 -30.22
CA THR A 49 3.95 29.64 -31.45
C THR A 49 3.53 28.39 -32.24
N THR A 50 2.37 27.85 -31.95
CA THR A 50 1.93 26.54 -32.41
C THR A 50 1.10 26.59 -33.69
N TYR A 51 0.59 27.75 -34.06
CA TYR A 51 -0.13 27.92 -35.33
C TYR A 51 0.84 27.98 -36.49
N LEU A 52 0.62 27.10 -37.46
CA LEU A 52 1.40 26.94 -38.66
C LEU A 52 0.50 27.04 -39.91
N PRO A 53 0.94 27.60 -40.99
CA PRO A 53 0.22 27.53 -42.26
C PRO A 53 0.39 26.15 -42.92
N SER A 54 -0.54 25.78 -43.79
CA SER A 54 -0.41 24.62 -44.69
C SER A 54 0.79 24.77 -45.64
N GLY A 55 1.20 23.67 -46.29
CA GLY A 55 2.41 23.65 -47.16
C GLY A 55 2.14 23.98 -48.63
N ILE A 56 0.92 23.72 -49.12
CA ILE A 56 0.61 23.86 -50.54
C ILE A 56 -0.40 24.98 -50.80
N ASN A 57 -0.30 25.58 -52.00
CA ASN A 57 -1.26 26.54 -52.52
C ASN A 57 -2.21 25.86 -53.51
N GLY A 58 -3.49 26.08 -53.38
CA GLY A 58 -4.42 25.75 -54.46
C GLY A 58 -4.11 26.62 -55.71
N ALA A 59 -4.37 26.08 -56.89
CA ALA A 59 -4.23 26.80 -58.13
C ALA A 59 -5.58 27.40 -58.52
N THR A 60 -5.64 28.72 -58.62
CA THR A 60 -6.79 29.43 -59.14
C THR A 60 -6.35 30.64 -59.93
N THR A 61 -7.15 31.07 -60.86
CA THR A 61 -6.93 32.28 -61.66
C THR A 61 -8.01 33.33 -61.34
N GLY A 62 -7.58 34.38 -60.64
CA GLY A 62 -8.40 35.56 -60.38
C GLY A 62 -9.42 35.47 -59.24
N ALA A 63 -9.45 34.35 -58.49
CA ALA A 63 -10.35 34.16 -57.35
C ALA A 63 -9.66 33.81 -56.06
N GLY A 64 -8.39 34.18 -55.92
CA GLY A 64 -7.60 33.82 -54.75
C GLY A 64 -7.35 32.31 -54.63
N ARG A 65 -6.77 31.85 -53.54
CA ARG A 65 -6.35 30.47 -53.29
C ARG A 65 -6.92 29.96 -51.98
N PRO A 66 -7.39 28.70 -51.92
CA PRO A 66 -7.62 28.05 -50.66
C PRO A 66 -6.33 27.76 -49.91
N MET A 67 -6.34 27.79 -48.57
CA MET A 67 -5.25 27.45 -47.69
C MET A 67 -5.70 27.23 -46.27
N ALA A 68 -4.89 26.58 -45.44
CA ALA A 68 -5.18 26.37 -44.06
C ALA A 68 -4.11 26.92 -43.11
N VAL A 69 -4.55 27.23 -41.89
CA VAL A 69 -3.71 27.42 -40.71
C VAL A 69 -4.20 26.48 -39.64
N TYR A 70 -3.29 25.81 -38.97
CA TYR A 70 -3.63 24.83 -37.94
C TYR A 70 -2.74 24.96 -36.71
N ASN A 71 -3.29 24.55 -35.55
CA ASN A 71 -2.58 24.49 -34.28
C ASN A 71 -1.84 23.15 -34.16
N SER A 72 -0.51 23.16 -34.31
CA SER A 72 0.33 21.97 -34.22
C SER A 72 0.38 21.34 -32.80
N ALA A 73 -0.14 22.03 -31.78
CA ALA A 73 -0.28 21.47 -30.43
C ALA A 73 -1.50 20.56 -30.30
N SER A 74 -2.52 20.74 -31.14
CA SER A 74 -3.77 19.96 -31.10
C SER A 74 -3.90 18.97 -32.26
N VAL A 75 -3.41 19.31 -33.45
CA VAL A 75 -3.48 18.47 -34.64
C VAL A 75 -2.15 18.41 -35.40
N THR A 76 -1.86 17.25 -35.96
CA THR A 76 -0.73 17.06 -36.90
C THR A 76 -1.24 17.02 -38.32
N LEU A 77 -0.70 17.83 -39.21
CA LEU A 77 -0.95 17.76 -40.65
C LEU A 77 -0.16 16.56 -41.21
N ILE A 78 -0.85 15.57 -41.75
CA ILE A 78 -0.28 14.32 -42.26
C ILE A 78 0.01 14.41 -43.75
N SER A 79 -0.95 14.92 -44.51
CA SER A 79 -0.81 15.10 -45.95
C SER A 79 -1.70 16.20 -46.47
N GLU A 80 -1.33 16.72 -47.62
CA GLU A 80 -2.05 17.76 -48.35
C GLU A 80 -2.12 17.37 -49.82
N GLU A 81 -3.28 17.63 -50.46
CA GLU A 81 -3.47 17.29 -51.87
C GLU A 81 -4.39 18.32 -52.54
N ALA A 82 -4.09 18.69 -53.78
CA ALA A 82 -4.92 19.49 -54.61
C ALA A 82 -5.88 18.63 -55.45
N ILE A 83 -7.16 18.84 -55.31
CA ILE A 83 -8.21 18.01 -55.91
C ILE A 83 -8.89 18.80 -57.07
N GLY A 84 -9.08 18.10 -58.15
CA GLY A 84 -9.64 18.68 -59.37
C GLY A 84 -8.61 19.32 -60.28
N VAL A 85 -9.05 19.68 -61.47
CA VAL A 85 -8.19 20.30 -62.52
C VAL A 85 -8.66 21.74 -62.76
N THR A 86 -7.76 22.68 -62.66
CA THR A 86 -7.98 24.07 -63.02
C THR A 86 -7.78 24.26 -64.51
N SER A 87 -8.76 24.86 -65.19
CA SER A 87 -8.57 25.32 -66.56
C SER A 87 -7.72 26.58 -66.60
N LEU A 88 -7.19 26.94 -67.78
CA LEU A 88 -6.49 28.22 -68.00
C LEU A 88 -7.35 29.45 -67.70
N THR A 89 -8.66 29.30 -67.70
CA THR A 89 -9.65 30.34 -67.32
C THR A 89 -9.98 30.31 -65.81
N GLY A 90 -9.28 29.48 -65.03
CA GLY A 90 -9.50 29.34 -63.59
C GLY A 90 -10.77 28.59 -63.22
N GLN A 91 -11.29 27.78 -64.15
CA GLN A 91 -12.56 27.08 -63.89
C GLN A 91 -12.60 25.70 -64.55
N PRO A 92 -13.06 24.70 -63.84
CA PRO A 92 -13.45 24.68 -62.41
C PRO A 92 -12.28 25.00 -61.46
N ARG A 93 -12.60 25.42 -60.23
CA ARG A 93 -11.60 25.74 -59.20
C ARG A 93 -11.09 24.45 -58.53
N GLN A 94 -9.87 24.47 -58.04
CA GLN A 94 -9.28 23.39 -57.26
C GLN A 94 -9.70 23.51 -55.77
N THR A 95 -9.95 22.37 -55.16
CA THR A 95 -10.14 22.23 -53.72
C THR A 95 -8.83 21.71 -53.15
N LEU A 96 -8.46 22.11 -51.94
CA LEU A 96 -7.39 21.48 -51.18
C LEU A 96 -7.95 20.48 -50.17
N ARG A 97 -7.38 19.29 -50.12
CA ARG A 97 -7.67 18.31 -49.10
C ARG A 97 -6.48 18.23 -48.12
N TYR A 98 -6.78 18.38 -46.86
CA TYR A 98 -5.85 18.19 -45.75
C TYR A 98 -6.23 16.92 -44.98
N GLN A 99 -5.23 16.10 -44.66
CA GLN A 99 -5.37 14.99 -43.72
C GLN A 99 -4.75 15.39 -42.40
N PHE A 100 -5.54 15.42 -41.36
CA PHE A 100 -5.12 15.74 -39.98
C PHE A 100 -5.25 14.55 -39.09
N ARG A 101 -4.46 14.57 -38.00
CA ARG A 101 -4.54 13.63 -36.89
C ARG A 101 -4.49 14.38 -35.57
N PRO A 102 -5.39 14.14 -34.61
CA PRO A 102 -5.25 14.72 -33.28
C PRO A 102 -3.94 14.28 -32.61
N VAL A 103 -3.27 15.20 -31.93
CA VAL A 103 -1.96 14.93 -31.28
C VAL A 103 -2.13 13.86 -30.18
N GLY A 104 -1.27 12.83 -30.26
CA GLY A 104 -1.29 11.71 -29.31
C GLY A 104 -2.27 10.59 -29.65
N TYR A 105 -2.87 10.61 -30.86
CA TYR A 105 -3.74 9.56 -31.40
C TYR A 105 -3.06 8.77 -32.53
N GLY A 106 -3.57 7.60 -32.83
CA GLY A 106 -3.11 6.76 -33.95
C GLY A 106 -3.80 7.09 -35.27
N ALA A 107 -3.39 6.44 -36.36
CA ALA A 107 -3.93 6.65 -37.69
C ALA A 107 -5.44 6.36 -37.83
N THR A 108 -6.02 5.60 -36.91
CA THR A 108 -7.46 5.35 -36.87
C THR A 108 -8.28 6.60 -36.55
N ALA A 109 -7.65 7.64 -35.99
CA ALA A 109 -8.25 8.94 -35.72
C ALA A 109 -7.89 10.00 -36.76
N ASP A 110 -7.43 9.61 -37.96
CA ASP A 110 -7.22 10.52 -39.05
C ASP A 110 -8.57 11.04 -39.57
N PHE A 111 -8.57 12.29 -39.97
CA PHE A 111 -9.72 12.92 -40.60
C PHE A 111 -9.28 13.85 -41.72
N TYR A 112 -10.22 14.16 -42.60
CA TYR A 112 -9.93 14.96 -43.80
C TYR A 112 -10.77 16.23 -43.81
N VAL A 113 -10.17 17.33 -44.24
CA VAL A 113 -10.84 18.62 -44.47
C VAL A 113 -10.62 19.02 -45.92
N TYR A 114 -11.71 19.18 -46.65
CA TYR A 114 -11.70 19.72 -47.99
C TYR A 114 -12.01 21.21 -47.89
N ASP A 115 -11.06 22.04 -48.30
CA ASP A 115 -11.21 23.48 -48.33
C ASP A 115 -11.53 23.91 -49.76
N SER A 116 -12.77 24.37 -49.97
CA SER A 116 -13.38 24.60 -51.28
C SER A 116 -13.74 26.08 -51.50
N HIS A 117 -13.55 26.58 -52.71
CA HIS A 117 -14.15 27.82 -53.16
C HIS A 117 -14.72 27.60 -54.56
N PHE A 118 -16.02 27.27 -54.62
CA PHE A 118 -16.72 26.94 -55.84
C PHE A 118 -16.96 28.19 -56.70
N LYS A 119 -17.28 27.95 -57.98
CA LYS A 119 -17.55 29.05 -58.94
C LYS A 119 -18.77 29.88 -58.50
N ALA A 120 -18.55 31.18 -58.31
CA ALA A 120 -19.62 32.17 -58.03
C ALA A 120 -20.54 32.40 -59.20
N VAL A 121 -21.62 33.15 -58.99
CA VAL A 121 -22.66 33.63 -59.95
C VAL A 121 -23.82 32.63 -60.12
N ASP A 122 -25.02 33.19 -60.06
CA ASP A 122 -26.28 32.43 -60.24
C ASP A 122 -26.68 32.38 -61.74
N ASP A 123 -25.92 31.52 -62.46
CA ASP A 123 -26.29 31.17 -63.83
C ASP A 123 -26.04 29.68 -64.09
N SER A 124 -26.64 29.12 -65.10
CA SER A 124 -26.56 27.71 -65.46
C SER A 124 -25.14 27.24 -65.81
N THR A 125 -24.32 28.09 -66.37
CA THR A 125 -22.91 27.79 -66.70
C THR A 125 -22.09 27.66 -65.44
N SER A 126 -22.25 28.60 -64.49
CA SER A 126 -21.59 28.60 -63.19
C SER A 126 -22.05 27.43 -62.33
N ALA A 127 -23.35 27.14 -62.32
CA ALA A 127 -23.88 25.95 -61.60
C ALA A 127 -23.34 24.62 -62.15
N ASN A 128 -23.17 24.51 -63.50
CA ASN A 128 -22.50 23.33 -64.08
C ASN A 128 -21.05 23.21 -63.68
N ARG A 129 -20.30 24.32 -63.54
CA ARG A 129 -18.90 24.34 -63.07
C ARG A 129 -18.81 23.93 -61.61
N ARG A 130 -19.69 24.44 -60.75
CA ARG A 130 -19.78 23.98 -59.34
C ARG A 130 -20.01 22.47 -59.27
N ASN A 131 -20.84 21.92 -60.18
CA ASN A 131 -21.05 20.47 -60.20
C ASN A 131 -19.79 19.67 -60.62
N VAL A 132 -18.95 20.21 -61.56
CA VAL A 132 -17.67 19.57 -61.91
C VAL A 132 -16.72 19.60 -60.72
N GLU A 133 -16.66 20.69 -59.98
CA GLU A 133 -15.87 20.83 -58.74
C GLU A 133 -16.35 19.81 -57.69
N ALA A 134 -17.66 19.73 -57.44
CA ALA A 134 -18.27 18.79 -56.53
C ALA A 134 -18.01 17.31 -56.92
N GLN A 135 -18.06 16.98 -58.22
CA GLN A 135 -17.75 15.63 -58.72
C GLN A 135 -16.31 15.24 -58.47
N ALA A 136 -15.35 16.16 -58.65
CA ALA A 136 -13.93 15.90 -58.36
C ALA A 136 -13.69 15.62 -56.88
N ILE A 137 -14.27 16.43 -55.99
CA ILE A 137 -14.22 16.25 -54.56
C ILE A 137 -14.82 14.90 -54.15
N ARG A 138 -16.02 14.63 -54.66
CA ARG A 138 -16.77 13.42 -54.31
C ARG A 138 -16.06 12.16 -54.76
N ALA A 139 -15.51 12.13 -55.97
CA ALA A 139 -14.71 11.02 -56.47
C ALA A 139 -13.47 10.75 -55.58
N ASN A 140 -12.79 11.80 -55.17
CA ASN A 140 -11.64 11.70 -54.28
C ASN A 140 -12.07 11.20 -52.86
N ALA A 141 -13.16 11.73 -52.32
CA ALA A 141 -13.68 11.32 -51.01
C ALA A 141 -14.15 9.86 -51.01
N ASP A 142 -14.87 9.44 -52.07
CA ASP A 142 -15.32 8.04 -52.21
C ASP A 142 -14.13 7.06 -52.30
N ALA A 143 -13.02 7.50 -52.92
CA ALA A 143 -11.79 6.70 -53.04
C ALA A 143 -11.04 6.51 -51.68
N LEU A 144 -11.30 7.33 -50.67
CA LEU A 144 -10.77 7.15 -49.33
C LEU A 144 -11.39 5.93 -48.63
N GLY A 145 -12.52 5.42 -49.09
CA GLY A 145 -13.22 4.27 -48.53
C GLY A 145 -14.35 4.66 -47.58
N SER A 146 -14.97 3.65 -46.99
CA SER A 146 -16.09 3.82 -46.08
C SER A 146 -15.67 4.31 -44.70
N ASN A 147 -16.60 4.95 -43.98
CA ASN A 147 -16.45 5.38 -42.58
C ASN A 147 -15.25 6.34 -42.33
N GLN A 148 -14.94 7.15 -43.35
CA GLN A 148 -13.90 8.19 -43.15
C GLN A 148 -14.55 9.44 -42.55
N ASN A 149 -13.86 10.03 -41.57
CA ASN A 149 -14.23 11.30 -40.98
C ASN A 149 -13.81 12.43 -41.97
N ILE A 150 -14.75 12.97 -42.74
CA ILE A 150 -14.49 14.00 -43.73
C ILE A 150 -15.35 15.23 -43.44
N ILE A 151 -14.74 16.43 -43.49
CA ILE A 151 -15.37 17.73 -43.41
C ILE A 151 -15.21 18.40 -44.78
N TYR A 152 -16.29 18.83 -45.39
CA TYR A 152 -16.33 19.66 -46.60
C TYR A 152 -16.60 21.10 -46.18
N ALA A 153 -15.58 21.93 -46.21
CA ALA A 153 -15.63 23.31 -45.73
C ALA A 153 -15.37 24.32 -46.84
N GLY A 154 -15.84 25.53 -46.63
CA GLY A 154 -15.56 26.68 -47.45
C GLY A 154 -16.77 27.25 -48.19
N ASP A 155 -16.49 28.18 -49.11
CA ASP A 155 -17.52 28.82 -49.90
C ASP A 155 -17.89 27.95 -51.12
N MET A 156 -19.07 27.31 -51.01
CA MET A 156 -19.59 26.45 -52.06
C MET A 156 -20.43 27.20 -53.10
N ASN A 157 -20.75 28.46 -52.89
CA ASN A 157 -21.50 29.32 -53.81
C ASN A 157 -22.82 28.66 -54.32
N VAL A 158 -23.41 27.75 -53.53
CA VAL A 158 -24.70 27.08 -53.90
C VAL A 158 -25.88 27.84 -53.32
N TYR A 159 -26.84 28.16 -54.14
CA TYR A 159 -27.99 28.96 -53.77
C TYR A 159 -29.13 28.12 -53.18
N THR A 160 -29.23 26.86 -53.59
CA THR A 160 -30.27 25.94 -53.15
C THR A 160 -29.75 24.51 -53.09
N ALA A 161 -30.34 23.71 -52.22
CA ALA A 161 -30.09 22.28 -52.14
C ALA A 161 -30.50 21.50 -53.40
N ALA A 162 -31.27 22.09 -54.28
CA ALA A 162 -31.63 21.51 -55.58
C ALA A 162 -30.51 21.62 -56.62
N GLU A 163 -29.46 22.43 -56.39
CA GLU A 163 -28.32 22.44 -57.28
C GLU A 163 -27.60 21.10 -57.37
N LYS A 164 -27.18 20.74 -58.59
CA LYS A 164 -26.49 19.48 -58.84
C LYS A 164 -25.20 19.34 -57.99
N ALA A 165 -24.48 20.44 -57.74
CA ALA A 165 -23.29 20.43 -56.92
C ALA A 165 -23.58 19.93 -55.51
N PHE A 166 -24.60 20.47 -54.85
CA PHE A 166 -25.03 20.02 -53.52
C PHE A 166 -25.56 18.58 -53.54
N GLN A 167 -26.37 18.22 -54.54
CA GLN A 167 -26.82 16.85 -54.70
C GLN A 167 -25.71 15.85 -54.95
N THR A 168 -24.63 16.24 -55.66
CA THR A 168 -23.44 15.42 -55.88
C THR A 168 -22.72 15.17 -54.57
N LEU A 169 -22.52 16.19 -53.71
CA LEU A 169 -21.87 16.04 -52.43
C LEU A 169 -22.70 15.17 -51.47
N THR A 170 -24.05 15.38 -51.44
CA THR A 170 -24.94 14.69 -50.52
C THR A 170 -25.47 13.34 -51.04
N GLY A 171 -25.22 12.99 -52.29
CA GLY A 171 -25.60 11.72 -52.88
C GLY A 171 -24.98 10.51 -52.16
N THR A 172 -25.59 9.33 -52.25
CA THR A 172 -25.13 8.11 -51.61
C THR A 172 -23.73 7.67 -52.08
N GLY A 173 -22.89 7.18 -51.18
CA GLY A 173 -21.54 6.68 -51.42
C GLY A 173 -20.64 6.85 -50.19
N ASN A 174 -19.38 6.45 -50.29
CA ASN A 174 -18.46 6.48 -49.13
C ASN A 174 -18.20 7.91 -48.62
N GLY A 175 -18.12 8.88 -49.54
CA GLY A 175 -17.93 10.28 -49.19
C GLY A 175 -19.22 11.08 -49.09
N GLN A 176 -20.37 10.45 -48.84
CA GLN A 176 -21.65 11.16 -48.71
C GLN A 176 -21.58 12.23 -47.63
N ALA A 177 -21.92 13.48 -48.04
CA ALA A 177 -21.98 14.62 -47.13
C ALA A 177 -23.38 14.80 -46.52
N PHE A 178 -23.40 15.23 -45.26
CA PHE A 178 -24.61 15.60 -44.53
C PHE A 178 -24.45 17.03 -43.98
N ASP A 179 -25.54 17.79 -43.94
CA ASP A 179 -25.56 19.05 -43.20
C ASP A 179 -25.72 18.76 -41.70
N PRO A 180 -24.75 19.02 -40.84
CA PRO A 180 -24.79 18.62 -39.41
C PRO A 180 -25.89 19.32 -38.62
N ILE A 181 -26.45 20.40 -39.16
CA ILE A 181 -27.58 21.14 -38.56
C ILE A 181 -28.91 20.86 -39.28
N ASN A 182 -28.92 20.03 -40.31
CA ASN A 182 -30.09 19.62 -41.07
C ASN A 182 -30.92 20.82 -41.57
N GLN A 183 -30.26 21.86 -42.07
CA GLN A 183 -30.90 23.08 -42.63
C GLN A 183 -30.82 23.07 -44.16
N VAL A 184 -31.37 22.02 -44.75
CA VAL A 184 -31.37 21.81 -46.21
C VAL A 184 -32.56 22.52 -46.84
N GLY A 185 -32.36 23.33 -47.88
CA GLY A 185 -33.44 24.05 -48.54
C GLY A 185 -32.99 25.02 -49.62
N ASP A 186 -33.84 26.05 -49.85
CA ASP A 186 -33.58 27.18 -50.72
C ASP A 186 -33.15 28.35 -49.84
N TRP A 187 -31.84 28.60 -49.78
CA TRP A 187 -31.25 29.52 -48.82
C TRP A 187 -31.20 30.97 -49.27
N SER A 188 -31.08 31.17 -50.57
CA SER A 188 -30.84 32.51 -51.14
C SER A 188 -32.08 33.40 -50.95
N ASN A 189 -31.86 34.60 -50.41
CA ASN A 189 -32.88 35.62 -50.16
C ASN A 189 -34.11 35.08 -49.38
N ASN A 190 -33.91 34.10 -48.51
CA ASN A 190 -34.97 33.42 -47.80
C ASN A 190 -34.91 33.69 -46.29
N ALA A 191 -35.87 34.43 -45.78
CA ALA A 191 -35.97 34.81 -44.37
C ALA A 191 -36.02 33.62 -43.39
N ALA A 192 -36.49 32.43 -43.85
CA ALA A 192 -36.53 31.22 -43.02
C ALA A 192 -35.12 30.71 -42.67
N PHE A 193 -34.12 30.98 -43.52
CA PHE A 193 -32.70 30.57 -43.31
C PHE A 193 -31.83 31.71 -42.80
N LYS A 194 -32.40 32.85 -42.44
CA LYS A 194 -31.70 34.02 -41.94
C LYS A 194 -30.63 33.71 -40.86
N PRO A 195 -30.83 32.81 -39.87
CA PRO A 195 -29.82 32.48 -38.88
C PRO A 195 -28.60 31.76 -39.45
N TYR A 196 -28.65 31.28 -40.68
CA TYR A 196 -27.60 30.46 -41.32
C TYR A 196 -26.93 31.20 -42.49
N HIS A 197 -27.41 32.41 -42.88
CA HIS A 197 -26.77 33.21 -43.93
C HIS A 197 -25.35 33.58 -43.53
N THR A 198 -24.44 33.57 -44.50
CA THR A 198 -23.02 33.86 -44.32
C THR A 198 -22.54 35.04 -45.15
N GLN A 199 -23.27 35.39 -46.25
CA GLN A 199 -22.92 36.46 -47.16
C GLN A 199 -24.07 37.44 -47.36
N SER A 200 -23.88 38.74 -47.63
CA SER A 200 -22.68 39.52 -47.38
C SER A 200 -22.89 40.32 -46.09
N PRO A 201 -21.90 40.35 -45.15
CA PRO A 201 -22.01 41.10 -43.92
C PRO A 201 -22.06 42.62 -44.10
N ALA A 202 -21.90 43.14 -45.34
CA ALA A 202 -21.85 44.56 -45.67
C ALA A 202 -22.82 44.91 -46.82
N THR A 203 -23.39 46.10 -46.76
CA THR A 203 -24.19 46.70 -47.90
C THR A 203 -23.41 47.74 -48.66
N ALA A 204 -22.22 48.13 -48.18
CA ALA A 204 -21.29 49.03 -48.86
C ALA A 204 -19.85 48.53 -48.66
N ALA A 205 -19.01 48.63 -49.70
CA ALA A 205 -17.65 48.11 -49.65
C ALA A 205 -16.72 48.98 -48.77
N TYR A 206 -15.97 48.35 -47.90
CA TYR A 206 -14.90 48.95 -47.07
C TYR A 206 -13.50 48.77 -47.69
N TYR A 207 -13.36 47.79 -48.61
CA TYR A 207 -12.11 47.55 -49.34
C TYR A 207 -12.39 47.12 -50.78
N GLN A 208 -11.40 47.24 -51.67
CA GLN A 208 -11.54 46.88 -53.07
C GLN A 208 -11.78 45.36 -53.22
N GLY A 209 -12.81 44.98 -53.93
CA GLY A 209 -13.18 43.61 -54.23
C GLY A 209 -14.16 42.99 -53.21
N GLN A 210 -14.50 43.69 -52.13
CA GLN A 210 -15.51 43.21 -51.21
C GLN A 210 -16.86 43.08 -51.89
N VAL A 211 -17.45 41.87 -51.78
CA VAL A 211 -18.83 41.63 -52.22
C VAL A 211 -19.80 42.26 -51.20
N THR A 212 -20.81 42.93 -51.70
CA THR A 212 -21.82 43.64 -50.92
C THR A 212 -23.22 43.25 -51.37
N GLY A 213 -24.21 43.45 -50.54
CA GLY A 213 -25.63 43.11 -50.86
C GLY A 213 -26.47 42.97 -49.61
N GLY A 214 -25.83 42.69 -48.51
CA GLY A 214 -26.46 42.37 -47.26
C GLY A 214 -26.57 40.85 -47.02
N MET A 215 -26.99 40.48 -45.85
CA MET A 215 -27.06 39.09 -45.38
C MET A 215 -28.33 38.40 -45.91
N ASP A 216 -28.16 37.54 -46.93
CA ASP A 216 -29.27 36.86 -47.59
C ASP A 216 -28.92 35.48 -48.17
N ASP A 217 -27.64 35.08 -48.18
CA ASP A 217 -27.14 33.81 -48.73
C ASP A 217 -26.39 32.97 -47.74
N ARG A 218 -26.59 31.63 -47.80
CA ARG A 218 -25.75 30.62 -47.10
C ARG A 218 -24.81 29.97 -48.09
N PHE A 219 -23.62 30.52 -48.28
CA PHE A 219 -22.65 30.00 -49.24
C PHE A 219 -21.54 29.18 -48.55
N ASP A 220 -21.28 29.46 -47.29
CA ASP A 220 -20.22 28.81 -46.52
C ASP A 220 -20.80 27.67 -45.67
N PHE A 221 -20.19 26.52 -45.82
CA PHE A 221 -20.63 25.29 -45.17
C PHE A 221 -19.47 24.59 -44.41
N GLN A 222 -19.85 23.77 -43.47
CA GLN A 222 -19.09 22.62 -43.00
C GLN A 222 -20.04 21.42 -43.08
N LEU A 223 -20.07 20.73 -44.23
CA LEU A 223 -20.79 19.48 -44.37
C LEU A 223 -19.87 18.34 -43.90
N VAL A 224 -20.45 17.27 -43.35
CA VAL A 224 -19.68 16.18 -42.74
C VAL A 224 -20.14 14.83 -43.26
N THR A 225 -19.27 13.83 -43.25
CA THR A 225 -19.68 12.43 -43.49
C THR A 225 -20.43 11.85 -42.29
N GLY A 226 -21.14 10.74 -42.50
CA GLY A 226 -21.89 10.06 -41.45
C GLY A 226 -21.02 9.61 -40.25
N ALA A 227 -19.72 9.41 -40.47
CA ALA A 227 -18.76 9.07 -39.41
C ALA A 227 -18.53 10.20 -38.38
N TRP A 228 -18.97 11.43 -38.67
CA TRP A 228 -19.03 12.54 -37.73
C TRP A 228 -20.37 12.69 -37.00
N LEU A 229 -21.34 11.80 -37.26
CA LEU A 229 -22.70 11.89 -36.78
C LEU A 229 -23.19 10.58 -36.14
N ASP A 230 -22.28 9.67 -35.82
CA ASP A 230 -22.60 8.35 -35.25
C ASP A 230 -22.55 8.31 -33.73
N GLY A 231 -22.12 9.39 -33.09
CA GLY A 231 -22.02 9.55 -31.64
C GLY A 231 -20.80 8.83 -31.02
N ARG A 232 -19.76 8.54 -31.81
CA ARG A 232 -18.61 7.72 -31.37
C ARG A 232 -17.28 8.23 -31.95
N GLY A 233 -16.21 8.07 -31.16
CA GLY A 233 -14.88 8.44 -31.60
C GLY A 233 -14.75 9.93 -31.94
N LEU A 234 -14.27 10.23 -33.13
CA LEU A 234 -14.34 11.59 -33.69
C LEU A 234 -15.79 11.87 -34.07
N ASP A 235 -16.41 12.87 -33.48
CA ASP A 235 -17.83 13.19 -33.76
C ASP A 235 -18.11 14.69 -33.70
N TYR A 236 -19.15 15.14 -34.36
CA TYR A 236 -19.63 16.52 -34.32
C TYR A 236 -20.31 16.82 -32.98
N ILE A 237 -19.97 17.94 -32.36
CA ILE A 237 -20.61 18.36 -31.11
C ILE A 237 -21.93 19.09 -31.46
N PRO A 238 -23.10 18.55 -31.12
CA PRO A 238 -24.38 19.16 -31.44
C PRO A 238 -24.52 20.60 -30.95
N ASN A 239 -25.16 21.46 -31.75
CA ASN A 239 -25.39 22.89 -31.51
C ASN A 239 -24.12 23.78 -31.52
N SER A 240 -22.96 23.26 -31.91
CA SER A 240 -21.74 24.06 -32.04
C SER A 240 -21.63 24.82 -33.33
N TYR A 241 -22.30 24.34 -34.40
CA TYR A 241 -22.23 24.96 -35.72
C TYR A 241 -22.98 26.31 -35.77
N TRP A 242 -22.34 27.36 -36.29
CA TRP A 242 -22.98 28.62 -36.63
C TRP A 242 -22.13 29.50 -37.55
N ALA A 243 -22.78 30.39 -38.30
CA ALA A 243 -22.12 31.52 -38.94
C ALA A 243 -21.79 32.55 -37.87
N PHE A 244 -20.50 32.70 -37.50
CA PHE A 244 -20.07 33.51 -36.35
C PHE A 244 -20.54 34.96 -36.48
N GLY A 245 -21.18 35.46 -35.45
CA GLY A 245 -21.78 36.80 -35.42
C GLY A 245 -23.24 36.83 -35.87
N ASN A 246 -23.71 35.84 -36.64
CA ASN A 246 -25.10 35.76 -37.09
C ASN A 246 -25.97 35.07 -36.03
N THR A 247 -26.74 35.85 -35.29
CA THR A 247 -27.73 35.37 -34.31
C THR A 247 -29.13 35.29 -34.87
N GLY A 248 -29.31 35.48 -36.19
CA GLY A 248 -30.61 35.52 -36.85
C GLY A 248 -31.41 36.81 -36.61
N THR A 249 -30.83 37.78 -35.90
CA THR A 249 -31.52 39.06 -35.54
C THR A 249 -31.33 40.17 -36.55
N HIS A 250 -30.41 40.02 -37.49
CA HIS A 250 -30.17 41.00 -38.55
C HIS A 250 -31.40 41.16 -39.46
N THR A 251 -31.52 42.29 -40.16
CA THR A 251 -32.53 42.48 -41.17
C THR A 251 -32.09 41.82 -42.48
N LEU A 252 -32.97 41.04 -43.13
CA LEU A 252 -32.68 40.38 -44.40
C LEU A 252 -32.24 41.41 -45.44
N ASN A 253 -31.26 41.09 -46.28
CA ASN A 253 -30.65 41.99 -47.29
C ASN A 253 -30.04 43.28 -46.69
N GLN A 254 -29.68 43.25 -45.42
CA GLN A 254 -29.00 44.33 -44.74
C GLN A 254 -27.68 43.87 -44.10
N ALA A 255 -26.83 44.83 -43.78
CA ALA A 255 -25.54 44.53 -43.15
C ALA A 255 -25.74 43.78 -41.83
N ILE A 256 -24.78 42.90 -41.45
CA ILE A 256 -24.76 42.18 -40.18
C ILE A 256 -24.83 43.12 -38.96
N THR A 257 -24.42 44.38 -39.13
CA THR A 257 -24.51 45.43 -38.12
C THR A 257 -25.94 45.79 -37.71
N THR A 258 -26.95 45.39 -38.47
CA THR A 258 -28.37 45.50 -38.07
C THR A 258 -28.80 44.44 -37.07
N GLY A 259 -27.95 43.45 -36.84
CA GLY A 259 -28.14 42.41 -35.83
C GLY A 259 -28.00 42.93 -34.39
N SER A 260 -28.52 42.19 -33.43
CA SER A 260 -28.55 42.57 -32.01
C SER A 260 -27.21 42.30 -31.35
N PRO A 261 -26.47 43.32 -30.86
CA PRO A 261 -25.25 43.12 -30.07
C PRO A 261 -25.51 42.35 -28.79
N SER A 262 -26.68 42.47 -28.15
CA SER A 262 -27.00 41.73 -26.92
C SER A 262 -27.24 40.25 -27.21
N ALA A 263 -27.79 39.89 -28.35
CA ALA A 263 -27.92 38.48 -28.76
C ALA A 263 -26.54 37.84 -29.01
N LEU A 264 -25.59 38.58 -29.60
CA LEU A 264 -24.22 38.12 -29.79
C LEU A 264 -23.48 38.03 -28.46
N GLN A 265 -23.65 39.02 -27.56
CA GLN A 265 -23.04 39.03 -26.23
C GLN A 265 -23.35 37.78 -25.41
N ALA A 266 -24.57 37.20 -25.60
CA ALA A 266 -24.95 35.96 -24.90
C ALA A 266 -23.99 34.78 -25.16
N PHE A 267 -23.23 34.79 -26.25
CA PHE A 267 -22.23 33.78 -26.63
C PHE A 267 -20.79 34.26 -26.44
N LEU A 268 -20.58 35.46 -25.94
CA LEU A 268 -19.26 36.05 -25.73
C LEU A 268 -19.08 36.46 -24.26
N PRO A 269 -18.86 35.50 -23.35
CA PRO A 269 -18.65 35.80 -21.95
C PRO A 269 -17.42 36.71 -21.76
N GLY A 270 -17.58 37.75 -20.96
CA GLY A 270 -16.53 38.75 -20.73
C GLY A 270 -16.50 39.91 -21.72
N TYR A 271 -17.29 39.86 -22.78
CA TYR A 271 -17.47 41.01 -23.68
C TYR A 271 -18.60 41.91 -23.23
N THR A 272 -18.40 43.22 -23.33
CA THR A 272 -19.46 44.20 -23.11
C THR A 272 -20.38 44.30 -24.32
N LEU A 273 -21.54 44.89 -24.13
CA LEU A 273 -22.47 45.15 -25.22
C LEU A 273 -21.82 45.99 -26.34
N ALA A 274 -21.05 47.00 -25.98
CA ALA A 274 -20.31 47.82 -26.94
C ALA A 274 -19.28 47.03 -27.74
N GLN A 275 -18.53 46.15 -27.07
CA GLN A 275 -17.55 45.25 -27.73
C GLN A 275 -18.25 44.26 -28.69
N SER A 276 -19.40 43.71 -28.32
CA SER A 276 -20.18 42.84 -29.19
C SER A 276 -20.69 43.62 -30.44
N GLY A 277 -21.09 44.88 -30.28
CA GLY A 277 -21.41 45.76 -31.40
C GLY A 277 -20.19 46.04 -32.29
N THR A 278 -18.99 46.17 -31.68
CA THR A 278 -17.72 46.34 -32.43
C THR A 278 -17.41 45.10 -33.24
N ILE A 279 -17.68 43.88 -32.72
CA ILE A 279 -17.48 42.61 -33.48
C ILE A 279 -18.35 42.58 -34.72
N LEU A 280 -19.68 42.93 -34.62
CA LEU A 280 -20.55 43.02 -35.79
C LEU A 280 -20.05 44.01 -36.82
N THR A 281 -19.54 45.18 -36.37
CA THR A 281 -18.91 46.18 -37.24
C THR A 281 -17.62 45.64 -37.89
N SER A 282 -16.78 44.97 -37.12
CA SER A 282 -15.57 44.36 -37.65
C SER A 282 -15.87 43.31 -38.72
N LEU A 283 -16.85 42.44 -38.47
CA LEU A 283 -17.28 41.45 -39.48
C LEU A 283 -17.70 42.11 -40.82
N SER A 284 -18.46 43.20 -40.77
CA SER A 284 -18.83 43.91 -42.01
C SER A 284 -17.66 44.61 -42.74
N GLN A 285 -16.55 44.90 -42.01
CA GLN A 285 -15.45 45.66 -42.54
C GLN A 285 -14.27 44.82 -43.04
N VAL A 286 -14.11 43.60 -42.48
CA VAL A 286 -12.87 42.80 -42.72
C VAL A 286 -13.08 41.59 -43.61
N THR A 287 -14.33 41.23 -43.90
CA THR A 287 -14.64 40.10 -44.76
C THR A 287 -15.98 40.32 -45.46
N ASP A 288 -16.23 39.61 -46.52
CA ASP A 288 -17.52 39.57 -47.24
C ASP A 288 -18.28 38.25 -47.00
N HIS A 289 -17.69 37.36 -46.23
CA HIS A 289 -18.32 36.14 -45.69
C HIS A 289 -18.17 36.04 -44.19
N LEU A 290 -19.13 35.56 -43.45
CA LEU A 290 -19.01 35.26 -42.05
C LEU A 290 -18.26 33.93 -41.86
N PRO A 291 -17.32 33.84 -40.92
CA PRO A 291 -16.69 32.58 -40.57
C PRO A 291 -17.72 31.56 -40.08
N VAL A 292 -17.67 30.32 -40.59
CA VAL A 292 -18.47 29.21 -40.10
C VAL A 292 -17.67 28.42 -39.09
N VAL A 293 -18.17 28.28 -37.87
CA VAL A 293 -17.51 27.61 -36.75
C VAL A 293 -18.28 26.35 -36.39
N ALA A 294 -17.58 25.28 -36.08
CA ALA A 294 -18.16 24.05 -35.51
C ALA A 294 -17.13 23.37 -34.61
N ASP A 295 -17.59 22.70 -33.57
CA ASP A 295 -16.76 21.94 -32.65
C ASP A 295 -16.91 20.43 -32.89
N TYR A 296 -15.81 19.70 -32.68
CA TYR A 296 -15.74 18.27 -32.87
C TYR A 296 -15.08 17.64 -31.63
N GLN A 297 -15.61 16.50 -31.17
CA GLN A 297 -15.03 15.77 -30.06
C GLN A 297 -13.84 14.91 -30.50
N LEU A 298 -12.91 14.68 -29.59
CA LEU A 298 -11.82 13.72 -29.73
C LEU A 298 -12.28 12.30 -29.38
N PRO A 299 -11.66 11.25 -29.91
CA PRO A 299 -11.87 9.91 -29.41
C PRO A 299 -11.40 9.77 -27.95
N ALA A 300 -11.85 8.74 -27.26
CA ALA A 300 -11.38 8.41 -25.92
C ALA A 300 -9.87 8.14 -25.88
N ARG A 301 -9.27 8.27 -24.71
CA ARG A 301 -7.86 7.89 -24.45
C ARG A 301 -7.78 7.03 -23.21
N LEU A 302 -7.40 5.75 -23.37
CA LEU A 302 -7.28 4.82 -22.27
C LEU A 302 -6.04 5.13 -21.41
N SER A 303 -6.26 5.27 -20.12
CA SER A 303 -5.22 5.21 -19.09
C SER A 303 -5.65 4.23 -18.00
N ALA A 304 -4.76 3.37 -17.55
CA ALA A 304 -5.06 2.41 -16.49
C ALA A 304 -3.89 2.24 -15.54
N SER A 305 -4.17 1.90 -14.30
CA SER A 305 -3.17 1.60 -13.27
C SER A 305 -3.69 0.56 -12.29
N ILE A 306 -2.77 -0.21 -11.71
CA ILE A 306 -3.05 -1.17 -10.63
C ILE A 306 -2.42 -0.67 -9.32
N GLY A 307 -3.14 -0.81 -8.22
CA GLY A 307 -2.63 -0.52 -6.88
C GLY A 307 -1.44 -1.41 -6.52
N VAL A 308 -0.61 -0.93 -5.61
CA VAL A 308 0.60 -1.64 -5.18
C VAL A 308 0.24 -2.98 -4.53
N LEU A 309 0.91 -4.02 -4.95
CA LEU A 309 0.84 -5.36 -4.36
C LEU A 309 2.11 -5.64 -3.54
N PRO A 310 2.04 -6.39 -2.43
CA PRO A 310 3.21 -6.83 -1.70
C PRO A 310 4.08 -7.75 -2.58
N ALA A 311 5.40 -7.58 -2.51
CA ALA A 311 6.33 -8.40 -3.28
C ALA A 311 6.39 -9.85 -2.76
N THR A 312 6.18 -10.02 -1.43
CA THR A 312 6.23 -11.32 -0.75
C THR A 312 5.09 -11.44 0.24
N VAL A 313 4.48 -12.60 0.29
CA VAL A 313 3.40 -12.95 1.23
C VAL A 313 3.57 -14.40 1.69
N ILE A 314 2.87 -14.77 2.75
CA ILE A 314 2.77 -16.15 3.20
C ILE A 314 1.51 -16.77 2.59
N LYS A 315 1.54 -18.04 2.35
CA LYS A 315 0.47 -18.85 1.76
C LYS A 315 -0.88 -18.59 2.45
N ASN A 316 -1.93 -18.48 1.64
CA ASN A 316 -3.28 -18.14 2.06
C ASN A 316 -3.46 -16.72 2.61
N ALA A 317 -2.50 -15.83 2.41
CA ALA A 317 -2.68 -14.41 2.68
C ALA A 317 -3.88 -13.84 1.92
N VAL A 318 -4.69 -13.03 2.56
CA VAL A 318 -5.77 -12.29 1.89
C VAL A 318 -5.16 -11.03 1.28
N VAL A 319 -5.00 -11.04 -0.04
CA VAL A 319 -4.41 -9.93 -0.80
C VAL A 319 -5.37 -9.49 -1.89
N SER A 320 -5.55 -8.19 -2.01
CA SER A 320 -6.32 -7.58 -3.09
C SER A 320 -5.64 -6.31 -3.58
N SER A 321 -6.00 -5.90 -4.78
CA SER A 321 -5.57 -4.63 -5.35
C SER A 321 -6.74 -3.99 -6.10
N THR A 322 -6.58 -2.72 -6.48
CA THR A 322 -7.59 -1.97 -7.21
C THR A 322 -7.05 -1.61 -8.58
N LEU A 323 -7.76 -2.01 -9.63
CA LEU A 323 -7.59 -1.47 -10.97
C LEU A 323 -8.33 -0.15 -11.06
N SER A 324 -7.67 0.91 -11.47
CA SER A 324 -8.26 2.21 -11.84
C SER A 324 -8.13 2.39 -13.36
N VAL A 325 -9.22 2.75 -14.02
CA VAL A 325 -9.25 3.00 -15.46
C VAL A 325 -9.84 4.39 -15.70
N SER A 326 -9.23 5.19 -16.57
CA SER A 326 -9.70 6.54 -16.85
C SER A 326 -9.62 6.91 -18.32
N ASN A 327 -10.52 7.78 -18.73
CA ASN A 327 -10.46 8.48 -20.00
C ASN A 327 -9.60 9.74 -19.85
N SER A 328 -8.35 9.66 -20.30
CA SER A 328 -7.35 10.73 -20.21
C SER A 328 -7.26 11.58 -21.48
N ALA A 329 -8.36 11.68 -22.26
CA ALA A 329 -8.40 12.57 -23.43
C ALA A 329 -8.08 14.02 -23.02
N PRO A 330 -7.25 14.76 -23.80
CA PRO A 330 -6.77 16.09 -23.43
C PRO A 330 -7.81 17.17 -23.72
N VAL A 331 -8.92 17.15 -22.98
CA VAL A 331 -10.05 18.05 -23.15
C VAL A 331 -10.30 18.89 -21.89
N SER A 332 -10.89 20.06 -22.06
CA SER A 332 -11.26 20.96 -20.97
C SER A 332 -12.74 20.83 -20.54
N VAL A 333 -13.55 20.13 -21.32
CA VAL A 333 -14.97 19.85 -21.06
C VAL A 333 -15.30 18.41 -21.41
N VAL A 334 -16.25 17.82 -20.70
CA VAL A 334 -16.63 16.41 -20.85
C VAL A 334 -17.07 16.09 -22.29
N GLN A 335 -17.84 16.97 -22.92
CA GLN A 335 -18.33 16.82 -24.30
C GLN A 335 -17.22 16.87 -25.36
N GLY A 336 -16.02 17.28 -24.98
CA GLY A 336 -14.87 17.35 -25.89
C GLY A 336 -14.27 16.02 -26.27
N ALA A 337 -14.65 14.93 -25.60
CA ALA A 337 -14.17 13.59 -25.92
C ALA A 337 -15.30 12.55 -25.87
N ASP A 338 -15.14 11.52 -26.69
CA ASP A 338 -15.98 10.34 -26.65
C ASP A 338 -15.84 9.61 -25.31
N ARG A 339 -16.87 8.86 -24.94
CA ARG A 339 -16.85 7.98 -23.77
C ARG A 339 -15.86 6.83 -24.00
N LEU A 340 -15.02 6.57 -23.02
CA LEU A 340 -14.20 5.37 -22.99
C LEU A 340 -15.05 4.19 -22.52
N ASP A 341 -15.31 3.22 -23.39
CA ASP A 341 -15.83 1.91 -23.04
C ASP A 341 -14.67 0.90 -23.08
N TYR A 342 -14.60 0.00 -22.10
CA TYR A 342 -13.49 -0.95 -22.00
C TYR A 342 -13.89 -2.28 -21.37
N GLY A 343 -13.11 -3.32 -21.68
CA GLY A 343 -13.09 -4.58 -20.97
C GLY A 343 -11.76 -4.78 -20.26
N TYR A 344 -11.77 -5.49 -19.12
CA TYR A 344 -10.55 -5.90 -18.45
C TYR A 344 -10.57 -7.39 -18.10
N ALA A 345 -9.42 -8.02 -18.12
CA ALA A 345 -9.23 -9.40 -17.74
C ALA A 345 -7.87 -9.60 -17.07
N SER A 346 -7.86 -10.47 -16.08
CA SER A 346 -6.64 -10.89 -15.40
C SER A 346 -6.36 -12.36 -15.62
N SER A 347 -5.13 -12.78 -15.38
CA SER A 347 -4.68 -14.17 -15.52
C SER A 347 -3.64 -14.54 -14.45
N GLY A 348 -3.36 -15.84 -14.33
CA GLY A 348 -2.37 -16.37 -13.41
C GLY A 348 -2.76 -16.16 -11.94
N ILE A 349 -1.91 -15.47 -11.18
CA ILE A 349 -2.15 -15.19 -9.76
C ILE A 349 -3.29 -14.19 -9.54
N LEU A 350 -3.58 -13.32 -10.51
CA LEU A 350 -4.65 -12.32 -10.41
C LEU A 350 -5.99 -12.91 -10.84
N THR A 351 -7.05 -12.50 -10.15
CA THR A 351 -8.44 -12.84 -10.49
C THR A 351 -9.28 -11.57 -10.53
N GLY A 352 -9.95 -11.36 -11.64
CA GLY A 352 -10.88 -10.26 -11.89
C GLY A 352 -11.05 -10.04 -13.39
N SER A 353 -12.29 -9.84 -13.82
CA SER A 353 -12.65 -9.49 -15.19
C SER A 353 -13.97 -8.76 -15.21
N GLY A 354 -14.19 -7.96 -16.24
CA GLY A 354 -15.42 -7.21 -16.40
C GLY A 354 -15.32 -6.17 -17.50
N THR A 355 -16.31 -5.30 -17.54
CA THR A 355 -16.39 -4.13 -18.43
C THR A 355 -16.65 -2.88 -17.60
N GLY A 356 -16.36 -1.73 -18.19
CA GLY A 356 -16.64 -0.44 -17.59
C GLY A 356 -16.68 0.66 -18.64
N SER A 357 -17.02 1.86 -18.20
CA SER A 357 -16.94 3.06 -19.01
C SER A 357 -16.53 4.25 -18.17
N ASP A 358 -15.91 5.24 -18.83
CA ASP A 358 -15.50 6.49 -18.19
C ASP A 358 -15.65 7.68 -19.15
N MET A 359 -16.06 8.81 -18.61
CA MET A 359 -16.09 10.07 -19.31
C MET A 359 -14.82 10.86 -19.00
N ALA A 360 -14.29 11.58 -19.99
CA ALA A 360 -13.17 12.48 -19.75
C ALA A 360 -13.48 13.46 -18.60
N LEU A 361 -12.47 13.78 -17.78
CA LEU A 361 -12.58 14.64 -16.58
C LEU A 361 -13.47 14.06 -15.46
N GLY A 362 -13.96 12.83 -15.60
CA GLY A 362 -14.73 12.12 -14.60
C GLY A 362 -13.85 11.53 -13.47
N LEU A 363 -14.50 10.94 -12.47
CA LEU A 363 -13.80 10.12 -11.46
C LEU A 363 -13.54 8.73 -12.07
N ALA A 364 -12.29 8.35 -12.12
CA ALA A 364 -11.88 7.06 -12.67
C ALA A 364 -12.61 5.89 -11.99
N PRO A 365 -13.35 5.04 -12.70
CA PRO A 365 -13.90 3.80 -12.18
C PRO A 365 -12.81 2.90 -11.61
N THR A 366 -13.15 2.19 -10.53
CA THR A 366 -12.25 1.26 -9.87
C THR A 366 -12.84 -0.15 -9.82
N HIS A 367 -11.99 -1.16 -9.98
CA HIS A 367 -12.37 -2.56 -9.96
C HIS A 367 -11.47 -3.33 -8.98
N LEU A 368 -12.08 -4.15 -8.15
CA LEU A 368 -11.35 -5.00 -7.21
C LEU A 368 -10.72 -6.18 -7.96
N LEU A 369 -9.43 -6.38 -7.72
CA LEU A 369 -8.68 -7.56 -8.14
C LEU A 369 -8.28 -8.36 -6.90
N THR A 370 -8.46 -9.66 -6.92
CA THR A 370 -8.00 -10.55 -5.86
C THR A 370 -6.77 -11.34 -6.30
N VAL A 371 -5.95 -11.73 -5.32
CA VAL A 371 -4.72 -12.47 -5.57
C VAL A 371 -4.85 -13.87 -5.01
N ASN A 372 -4.57 -14.88 -5.81
CA ASN A 372 -4.54 -16.27 -5.36
C ASN A 372 -3.17 -16.60 -4.78
N THR A 373 -3.13 -16.72 -3.45
CA THR A 373 -1.92 -17.04 -2.66
C THR A 373 -1.91 -18.48 -2.13
N SER A 374 -2.76 -19.35 -2.65
CA SER A 374 -2.92 -20.73 -2.15
C SER A 374 -1.75 -21.68 -2.44
N GLN A 375 -0.84 -21.29 -3.33
CA GLN A 375 0.34 -22.09 -3.70
C GLN A 375 1.61 -21.30 -3.37
N ALA A 376 2.59 -21.95 -2.76
CA ALA A 376 3.92 -21.38 -2.54
C ALA A 376 4.75 -21.39 -3.84
N GLY A 377 5.71 -20.47 -3.93
CA GLY A 377 6.63 -20.33 -5.06
C GLY A 377 6.62 -18.92 -5.66
N LEU A 378 7.36 -18.72 -6.74
CA LEU A 378 7.28 -17.49 -7.53
C LEU A 378 6.03 -17.57 -8.42
N MET A 379 5.06 -16.77 -8.09
CA MET A 379 3.79 -16.73 -8.81
C MET A 379 3.78 -15.56 -9.79
N SER A 380 3.15 -15.75 -10.95
CA SER A 380 3.02 -14.73 -11.97
C SER A 380 1.60 -14.62 -12.49
N GLY A 381 1.28 -13.45 -13.00
CA GLY A 381 0.01 -13.17 -13.65
C GLY A 381 0.10 -11.91 -14.49
N SER A 382 -0.96 -11.56 -15.15
CA SER A 382 -1.08 -10.30 -15.89
C SER A 382 -2.48 -9.72 -15.79
N LEU A 383 -2.54 -8.42 -15.90
CA LEU A 383 -3.77 -7.67 -16.08
C LEU A 383 -3.74 -7.04 -17.47
N SER A 384 -4.82 -7.17 -18.22
CA SER A 384 -5.03 -6.46 -19.47
C SER A 384 -6.31 -5.63 -19.41
N VAL A 385 -6.26 -4.43 -20.00
CA VAL A 385 -7.43 -3.58 -20.21
C VAL A 385 -7.46 -3.21 -21.69
N ALA A 386 -8.56 -3.46 -22.36
CA ALA A 386 -8.73 -3.14 -23.77
C ALA A 386 -9.92 -2.21 -23.96
N ALA A 387 -9.71 -1.08 -24.64
CA ALA A 387 -10.78 -0.19 -25.03
C ALA A 387 -11.65 -0.85 -26.12
N THR A 388 -12.94 -0.59 -26.05
CA THR A 388 -13.94 -0.98 -27.07
C THR A 388 -14.56 0.22 -27.80
N SER A 389 -14.28 1.44 -27.34
CA SER A 389 -14.61 2.66 -28.06
C SER A 389 -13.75 2.78 -29.32
N PRO A 390 -14.31 3.27 -30.45
CA PRO A 390 -13.56 3.40 -31.68
C PRO A 390 -12.46 4.46 -31.58
N GLN A 391 -11.43 4.35 -32.42
CA GLN A 391 -10.35 5.34 -32.57
C GLN A 391 -9.60 5.67 -31.27
N THR A 392 -9.81 4.92 -30.18
CA THR A 392 -9.22 5.18 -28.86
C THR A 392 -7.70 5.28 -28.94
N ALA A 393 -7.13 6.33 -28.32
CA ALA A 393 -5.69 6.41 -28.11
C ALA A 393 -5.25 5.44 -27.01
N SER A 394 -4.11 4.79 -27.24
CA SER A 394 -3.58 3.76 -26.31
C SER A 394 -4.62 2.68 -25.99
N PRO A 395 -5.18 1.97 -26.99
CA PRO A 395 -6.38 1.14 -26.81
C PRO A 395 -6.15 -0.11 -25.94
N LEU A 396 -4.89 -0.41 -25.60
CA LEU A 396 -4.51 -1.57 -24.80
C LEU A 396 -3.54 -1.16 -23.67
N PHE A 397 -3.88 -1.54 -22.46
CA PHE A 397 -2.99 -1.54 -21.31
C PHE A 397 -2.68 -2.98 -20.89
N SER A 398 -1.43 -3.29 -20.59
CA SER A 398 -1.03 -4.60 -20.08
C SER A 398 0.03 -4.45 -19.01
N GLN A 399 -0.21 -5.08 -17.86
CA GLN A 399 0.68 -5.03 -16.69
C GLN A 399 0.97 -6.44 -16.20
N PRO A 400 2.21 -6.95 -16.31
CA PRO A 400 2.62 -8.18 -15.65
C PRO A 400 2.74 -7.96 -14.14
N VAL A 401 2.43 -9.00 -13.38
CA VAL A 401 2.53 -9.04 -11.92
C VAL A 401 3.28 -10.28 -11.51
N THR A 402 4.21 -10.14 -10.57
CA THR A 402 4.92 -11.26 -9.94
C THR A 402 4.88 -11.10 -8.43
N MET A 403 4.81 -12.22 -7.71
CA MET A 403 4.74 -12.26 -6.25
C MET A 403 5.41 -13.54 -5.74
N SER A 404 6.22 -13.42 -4.70
CA SER A 404 6.74 -14.55 -3.95
C SER A 404 5.74 -14.97 -2.87
N VAL A 405 5.27 -16.21 -2.93
CA VAL A 405 4.41 -16.82 -1.90
C VAL A 405 5.23 -17.83 -1.14
N LEU A 406 5.39 -17.64 0.17
CA LEU A 406 6.13 -18.54 1.05
C LEU A 406 5.17 -19.54 1.73
N ASP A 407 5.58 -20.78 1.88
CA ASP A 407 4.94 -21.68 2.83
C ASP A 407 5.16 -21.14 4.27
N HIS A 408 4.27 -21.53 5.19
CA HIS A 408 4.44 -21.20 6.61
C HIS A 408 5.75 -21.76 7.17
N ALA A 409 6.33 -21.06 8.12
CA ALA A 409 7.45 -21.56 8.91
C ALA A 409 7.06 -22.85 9.65
N ILE A 410 8.00 -23.76 9.82
CA ILE A 410 7.77 -25.04 10.48
C ILE A 410 8.70 -25.15 11.69
N GLY A 411 8.22 -24.70 12.85
CA GLY A 411 8.92 -24.85 14.12
C GLY A 411 8.96 -26.31 14.55
N SER A 412 10.15 -26.78 14.98
CA SER A 412 10.34 -28.15 15.41
C SER A 412 11.51 -28.30 16.38
N PHE A 413 11.43 -29.24 17.31
CA PHE A 413 12.57 -29.70 18.11
C PHE A 413 13.43 -30.76 17.40
N ASN A 414 13.06 -31.16 16.18
CA ASN A 414 13.80 -32.17 15.41
C ASN A 414 14.09 -31.62 13.98
N ALA A 415 15.30 -31.88 13.48
CA ALA A 415 15.74 -31.39 12.18
C ALA A 415 15.01 -32.08 10.99
N THR A 416 14.58 -33.31 11.13
CA THR A 416 14.08 -34.15 10.03
C THR A 416 12.57 -34.44 10.09
N SER A 417 11.96 -34.30 11.26
CA SER A 417 10.51 -34.52 11.46
C SER A 417 9.91 -33.36 12.23
N THR A 418 8.60 -33.10 12.07
CA THR A 418 7.91 -32.07 12.85
C THR A 418 7.65 -32.63 14.26
N LEU A 419 8.34 -32.07 15.25
CA LEU A 419 8.22 -32.41 16.66
C LEU A 419 7.94 -31.10 17.42
N THR A 420 6.69 -30.91 17.83
CA THR A 420 6.25 -29.67 18.53
C THR A 420 6.27 -29.84 20.05
N THR A 421 6.49 -31.04 20.55
CA THR A 421 6.65 -31.33 21.97
C THR A 421 7.95 -32.04 22.22
N LEU A 422 8.71 -31.61 23.22
CA LEU A 422 9.96 -32.23 23.65
C LEU A 422 9.90 -32.51 25.15
N ASP A 423 10.34 -33.72 25.55
CA ASP A 423 10.47 -34.12 26.93
C ASP A 423 11.95 -34.34 27.23
N ILE A 424 12.51 -33.61 28.20
CA ILE A 424 13.90 -33.72 28.63
C ILE A 424 13.89 -34.21 30.08
N ASP A 425 14.42 -35.40 30.27
CA ASP A 425 14.55 -36.04 31.57
C ASP A 425 16.05 -35.98 32.03
N PHE A 426 16.28 -35.30 33.14
CA PHE A 426 17.60 -35.30 33.79
C PHE A 426 17.89 -36.58 34.56
N GLY A 427 16.89 -37.46 34.71
CA GLY A 427 17.00 -38.67 35.48
C GLY A 427 17.11 -38.40 36.99
N THR A 428 17.78 -39.30 37.70
CA THR A 428 18.03 -39.15 39.14
C THR A 428 19.41 -38.62 39.40
N LEU A 429 19.50 -37.45 40.02
CA LEU A 429 20.75 -36.74 40.35
C LEU A 429 20.98 -36.79 41.88
N THR A 430 22.23 -36.71 42.29
CA THR A 430 22.60 -36.63 43.68
C THR A 430 22.69 -35.20 44.17
N GLN A 431 22.14 -34.89 45.31
CA GLN A 431 22.17 -33.56 45.92
C GLN A 431 23.63 -33.11 46.14
N GLY A 432 23.88 -31.83 45.87
CA GLY A 432 25.21 -31.22 46.07
C GLY A 432 26.21 -31.47 44.95
N THR A 433 25.83 -32.16 43.86
CA THR A 433 26.73 -32.38 42.70
C THR A 433 26.83 -31.19 41.76
N GLY A 434 26.16 -30.07 42.06
CA GLY A 434 26.18 -28.85 41.27
C GLY A 434 24.99 -28.78 40.29
N THR A 435 25.24 -28.24 39.12
CA THR A 435 24.21 -28.05 38.08
C THR A 435 24.36 -29.09 36.98
N ALA A 436 23.33 -29.86 36.70
CA ALA A 436 23.27 -30.72 35.53
C ALA A 436 22.77 -29.89 34.32
N SER A 437 23.33 -30.12 33.15
CA SER A 437 22.98 -29.36 31.95
C SER A 437 22.76 -30.26 30.73
N GLN A 438 21.80 -29.91 29.93
CA GLN A 438 21.51 -30.52 28.64
C GLN A 438 21.24 -29.40 27.61
N ASN A 439 21.34 -29.70 26.32
CA ASN A 439 21.03 -28.78 25.24
C ASN A 439 19.88 -29.31 24.42
N PHE A 440 19.09 -28.38 23.85
CA PHE A 440 18.10 -28.67 22.84
C PHE A 440 18.15 -27.59 21.76
N SER A 441 17.58 -27.89 20.61
CA SER A 441 17.54 -26.93 19.49
C SER A 441 16.11 -26.73 18.97
N ILE A 442 15.81 -25.51 18.52
CA ILE A 442 14.62 -25.19 17.77
C ILE A 442 15.06 -25.03 16.31
N PHE A 443 14.38 -25.71 15.42
CA PHE A 443 14.61 -25.71 14.00
C PHE A 443 13.47 -25.01 13.29
N ASN A 444 13.75 -24.23 12.25
CA ASN A 444 12.78 -23.87 11.23
C ASN A 444 12.97 -24.83 10.05
N ARG A 445 12.09 -25.80 9.93
CA ARG A 445 12.23 -26.84 8.89
C ARG A 445 11.79 -26.34 7.53
N PRO A 446 12.47 -26.74 6.44
CA PRO A 446 12.00 -26.45 5.10
C PRO A 446 10.63 -27.10 4.82
N GLY A 447 9.75 -26.34 4.14
CA GLY A 447 8.52 -26.87 3.56
C GLY A 447 8.77 -27.74 2.31
N THR A 448 7.71 -28.13 1.64
CA THR A 448 7.78 -29.08 0.48
C THR A 448 8.57 -28.54 -0.72
N LEU A 449 8.60 -27.21 -0.91
CA LEU A 449 9.35 -26.55 -1.98
C LEU A 449 10.77 -26.13 -1.56
N GLY A 450 11.19 -26.49 -0.33
CA GLY A 450 12.51 -26.20 0.20
C GLY A 450 12.61 -24.87 0.95
N ALA A 451 13.82 -24.60 1.46
CA ALA A 451 14.07 -23.47 2.35
C ALA A 451 13.79 -22.09 1.72
N THR A 452 14.03 -21.93 0.42
CA THR A 452 13.81 -20.67 -0.31
C THR A 452 12.33 -20.23 -0.29
N TRP A 453 11.40 -21.19 -0.20
CA TRP A 453 9.97 -20.94 -0.26
C TRP A 453 9.26 -21.16 1.08
N THR A 454 9.99 -21.12 2.17
CA THR A 454 9.45 -21.25 3.52
C THR A 454 9.75 -19.99 4.31
N ALA A 455 8.75 -19.45 4.99
CA ALA A 455 8.86 -18.27 5.82
C ALA A 455 9.90 -18.46 6.95
N ARG A 456 10.45 -17.36 7.44
CA ARG A 456 11.29 -17.38 8.64
C ARG A 456 10.42 -17.61 9.87
N LEU A 457 10.99 -18.21 10.90
CA LEU A 457 10.33 -18.50 12.16
C LEU A 457 10.70 -17.46 13.20
N ASP A 458 9.71 -16.87 13.83
CA ASP A 458 9.84 -15.91 14.91
C ASP A 458 9.26 -16.50 16.22
N PRO A 459 10.06 -16.77 17.26
CA PRO A 459 9.56 -16.97 18.61
C PRO A 459 9.14 -15.65 19.25
N ASP A 460 7.85 -15.48 19.44
CA ASP A 460 7.24 -14.25 19.94
C ASP A 460 7.37 -14.14 21.46
N SER A 461 7.16 -15.27 22.16
CA SER A 461 7.24 -15.31 23.61
C SER A 461 7.51 -16.71 24.15
N VAL A 462 8.10 -16.75 25.33
CA VAL A 462 8.31 -17.95 26.12
C VAL A 462 7.63 -17.75 27.46
N SER A 463 6.73 -18.64 27.82
CA SER A 463 6.12 -18.68 29.14
C SER A 463 6.61 -19.91 29.93
N SER A 464 6.90 -19.71 31.22
CA SER A 464 7.40 -20.73 32.13
C SER A 464 6.36 -21.07 33.21
N ALA A 465 5.11 -21.25 32.82
CA ALA A 465 4.09 -21.68 33.75
C ALA A 465 4.42 -23.06 34.33
N SER A 466 4.37 -23.20 35.65
CA SER A 466 4.58 -24.45 36.35
C SER A 466 6.02 -25.00 36.37
N VAL A 467 7.07 -24.18 36.09
CA VAL A 467 8.45 -24.61 36.21
C VAL A 467 8.95 -24.30 37.62
N PRO A 468 9.35 -25.32 38.42
CA PRO A 468 10.01 -25.09 39.71
C PRO A 468 11.32 -24.33 39.54
N GLY A 469 11.73 -23.55 40.57
CA GLY A 469 12.98 -22.79 40.56
C GLY A 469 14.27 -23.63 40.45
N VAL A 470 14.15 -24.96 40.39
CA VAL A 470 15.29 -25.88 40.16
C VAL A 470 15.71 -25.98 38.68
N PHE A 471 14.81 -25.60 37.75
CA PHE A 471 15.11 -25.58 36.33
C PHE A 471 15.40 -24.15 35.86
N SER A 472 16.35 -24.01 34.94
CA SER A 472 16.63 -22.77 34.23
C SER A 472 17.01 -23.04 32.78
N THR A 473 16.74 -22.07 31.90
CA THR A 473 17.08 -22.18 30.46
C THR A 473 17.60 -20.87 29.92
N THR A 474 18.43 -20.94 28.87
CA THR A 474 18.86 -19.78 28.06
C THR A 474 17.84 -19.46 26.97
N LEU A 475 16.68 -20.14 26.94
CA LEU A 475 15.65 -19.92 25.95
C LEU A 475 15.12 -18.48 26.03
N SER A 476 15.22 -17.78 24.94
CA SER A 476 14.78 -16.38 24.77
C SER A 476 14.14 -16.19 23.38
N PRO A 477 13.25 -15.22 23.22
CA PRO A 477 12.76 -14.85 21.90
C PRO A 477 13.89 -14.53 20.93
N PHE A 478 13.70 -14.85 19.66
CA PHE A 478 14.59 -14.46 18.55
C PHE A 478 13.75 -13.98 17.38
N LEU A 479 14.36 -13.42 16.34
CA LEU A 479 13.67 -12.96 15.14
C LEU A 479 14.29 -13.59 13.91
N ASN A 480 13.43 -13.93 12.96
CA ASN A 480 13.83 -14.28 11.59
C ASN A 480 14.78 -15.49 11.50
N LEU A 481 14.51 -16.57 12.23
CA LEU A 481 15.25 -17.82 12.04
C LEU A 481 15.03 -18.35 10.62
N PRO A 482 16.03 -18.36 9.75
CA PRO A 482 15.86 -18.81 8.38
C PRO A 482 15.42 -20.28 8.31
N SER A 483 14.65 -20.60 7.28
CA SER A 483 14.30 -21.99 6.99
C SER A 483 15.56 -22.84 6.74
N GLY A 484 15.59 -24.03 7.27
CA GLY A 484 16.76 -24.93 7.25
C GLY A 484 17.79 -24.65 8.35
N SER A 485 17.59 -23.61 9.16
CA SER A 485 18.49 -23.25 10.27
C SER A 485 17.92 -23.68 11.63
N SER A 486 18.78 -23.61 12.65
CA SER A 486 18.41 -23.91 14.04
C SER A 486 19.07 -22.96 15.02
N GLN A 487 18.42 -22.80 16.17
CA GLN A 487 18.96 -22.12 17.34
C GLN A 487 19.04 -23.10 18.52
N THR A 488 20.20 -23.21 19.14
CA THR A 488 20.45 -24.11 20.27
C THR A 488 20.40 -23.35 21.60
N TYR A 489 19.79 -23.99 22.58
CA TYR A 489 19.60 -23.47 23.93
C TYR A 489 20.10 -24.45 24.99
N GLY A 490 20.60 -23.90 26.10
CA GLY A 490 20.93 -24.66 27.30
C GLY A 490 19.72 -24.81 28.23
N LEU A 491 19.61 -25.94 28.85
CA LEU A 491 18.69 -26.25 29.94
C LEU A 491 19.48 -26.80 31.11
N SER A 492 19.20 -26.32 32.32
CA SER A 492 19.92 -26.71 33.52
C SER A 492 18.99 -27.10 34.64
N MET A 493 19.40 -28.06 35.48
CA MET A 493 18.72 -28.45 36.69
C MET A 493 19.65 -28.32 37.89
N LEU A 494 19.24 -27.58 38.92
CA LEU A 494 19.96 -27.43 40.17
C LEU A 494 19.77 -28.67 41.05
N THR A 495 20.83 -29.09 41.75
CA THR A 495 20.78 -30.25 42.64
C THR A 495 20.78 -29.88 44.12
N THR A 496 20.36 -28.66 44.46
CA THR A 496 20.39 -28.16 45.85
C THR A 496 19.27 -28.71 46.73
N THR A 497 18.12 -29.01 46.14
CA THR A 497 16.90 -29.45 46.87
C THR A 497 16.50 -30.84 46.42
N THR A 498 16.28 -31.75 47.37
CA THR A 498 15.80 -33.11 47.07
C THR A 498 14.31 -33.10 46.71
N GLY A 499 13.93 -34.03 45.84
CA GLY A 499 12.54 -34.19 45.39
C GLY A 499 12.47 -34.57 43.91
N SER A 500 11.23 -34.82 43.48
CA SER A 500 10.92 -35.00 42.04
C SER A 500 10.34 -33.72 41.51
N PHE A 501 10.85 -33.22 40.39
CA PHE A 501 10.50 -31.96 39.78
C PHE A 501 10.07 -32.16 38.33
N SER A 502 9.06 -31.42 37.93
CA SER A 502 8.60 -31.35 36.53
C SER A 502 8.05 -29.97 36.25
N GLY A 503 8.23 -29.50 35.04
CA GLY A 503 7.69 -28.22 34.59
C GLY A 503 7.61 -28.15 33.09
N THR A 504 6.95 -27.10 32.57
CA THR A 504 6.73 -26.92 31.14
C THR A 504 7.05 -25.49 30.73
N TYR A 505 7.82 -25.35 29.68
CA TYR A 505 8.01 -24.11 28.93
C TYR A 505 7.12 -24.14 27.68
N SER A 506 6.25 -23.14 27.54
CA SER A 506 5.41 -22.97 26.33
C SER A 506 6.03 -21.87 25.47
N LEU A 507 6.24 -22.19 24.20
CA LEU A 507 6.78 -21.29 23.20
C LEU A 507 5.65 -20.88 22.27
N ASN A 508 5.37 -19.60 22.17
CA ASN A 508 4.54 -19.04 21.13
C ASN A 508 5.46 -18.57 19.99
N LEU A 509 5.13 -19.02 18.81
CA LEU A 509 5.92 -18.79 17.60
C LEU A 509 5.01 -18.22 16.53
N SER A 510 5.58 -17.57 15.55
CA SER A 510 4.86 -17.12 14.35
C SER A 510 5.75 -17.22 13.11
N ASP A 511 5.12 -17.06 11.96
CA ASP A 511 5.85 -16.72 10.74
C ASP A 511 6.42 -15.32 10.87
N GLU A 512 7.45 -14.99 10.07
CA GLU A 512 7.93 -13.61 9.91
C GLU A 512 6.77 -12.66 9.53
N ASN A 513 6.89 -11.37 9.92
CA ASN A 513 5.81 -10.38 9.77
C ASN A 513 5.52 -10.01 8.30
N LEU A 514 4.88 -10.91 7.58
CA LEU A 514 4.36 -10.75 6.22
C LEU A 514 2.85 -10.98 6.18
N PRO A 515 2.14 -10.45 5.17
CA PRO A 515 0.73 -10.79 4.99
C PRO A 515 0.52 -12.31 4.93
N GLY A 516 -0.41 -12.82 5.73
CA GLY A 516 -0.69 -14.25 5.82
C GLY A 516 0.04 -14.97 6.97
N ALA A 517 0.86 -14.26 7.76
CA ALA A 517 1.53 -14.84 8.93
C ALA A 517 0.53 -15.45 9.92
N THR A 518 0.85 -16.62 10.44
CA THR A 518 0.02 -17.36 11.41
C THR A 518 0.83 -17.75 12.65
N PRO A 519 0.17 -17.78 13.82
CA PRO A 519 0.82 -18.26 15.05
C PRO A 519 0.92 -19.80 15.06
N GLN A 520 1.94 -20.29 15.74
CA GLN A 520 2.13 -21.69 16.09
C GLN A 520 2.67 -21.81 17.51
N SER A 521 2.65 -23.02 18.10
CA SER A 521 3.15 -23.23 19.44
C SER A 521 3.95 -24.51 19.57
N MET A 522 4.92 -24.49 20.49
CA MET A 522 5.73 -25.64 20.87
C MET A 522 5.78 -25.74 22.39
N SER A 523 6.03 -26.94 22.93
CA SER A 523 6.07 -27.21 24.36
C SER A 523 7.29 -28.03 24.71
N LEU A 524 8.06 -27.56 25.72
CA LEU A 524 9.19 -28.28 26.30
C LEU A 524 8.84 -28.68 27.72
N THR A 525 8.69 -29.98 27.96
CA THR A 525 8.54 -30.55 29.28
C THR A 525 9.89 -30.92 29.82
N VAL A 526 10.15 -30.57 31.06
CA VAL A 526 11.41 -30.89 31.77
C VAL A 526 11.10 -31.65 33.04
N ARG A 527 11.89 -32.66 33.35
CA ARG A 527 11.71 -33.42 34.57
C ARG A 527 13.04 -33.99 35.07
N GLY A 528 13.08 -34.34 36.34
CA GLY A 528 14.21 -34.97 37.00
C GLY A 528 13.96 -35.10 38.48
N SER A 529 14.73 -35.91 39.16
CA SER A 529 14.69 -36.09 40.60
C SER A 529 16.06 -35.89 41.23
N VAL A 530 16.07 -35.33 42.44
CA VAL A 530 17.28 -35.15 43.24
C VAL A 530 17.14 -35.96 44.52
N VAL A 531 18.06 -36.83 44.77
CA VAL A 531 18.10 -37.67 45.98
C VAL A 531 19.32 -37.27 46.84
N SER A 532 19.15 -37.39 48.15
CA SER A 532 20.28 -37.16 49.05
C SER A 532 21.36 -38.24 48.87
N PRO A 533 22.63 -37.87 48.93
CA PRO A 533 23.71 -38.87 48.93
C PRO A 533 23.67 -39.76 50.18
N ALA A 534 24.13 -40.97 50.09
CA ALA A 534 24.19 -41.90 51.25
C ALA A 534 25.05 -41.32 52.38
N ASN A 535 26.14 -40.61 52.04
CA ASN A 535 26.97 -39.84 52.95
C ASN A 535 27.23 -38.43 52.45
N VAL A 536 26.93 -37.44 53.32
CA VAL A 536 27.27 -36.02 53.06
C VAL A 536 28.56 -35.71 53.82
N LEU A 537 29.62 -35.39 53.09
CA LEU A 537 30.90 -35.01 53.67
C LEU A 537 31.10 -33.48 53.58
N PHE A 538 31.12 -32.82 54.74
CA PHE A 538 31.53 -31.41 54.85
C PHE A 538 33.01 -31.29 55.20
N ASN A 539 33.87 -31.04 54.22
CA ASN A 539 35.26 -30.77 54.43
C ASN A 539 35.49 -29.24 54.43
N VAL A 540 35.52 -28.65 55.63
CA VAL A 540 35.75 -27.20 55.81
C VAL A 540 37.09 -27.06 56.52
N THR A 541 38.17 -26.73 55.76
CA THR A 541 39.53 -26.68 56.24
C THR A 541 39.83 -25.44 57.05
N SER A 542 39.16 -24.30 56.75
CA SER A 542 39.34 -23.04 57.52
C SER A 542 38.12 -22.14 57.31
N GLY A 543 37.89 -21.15 58.19
CA GLY A 543 36.76 -20.23 58.11
C GLY A 543 35.44 -20.91 58.41
N THR A 544 34.34 -20.20 58.02
CA THR A 544 32.95 -20.70 58.17
C THR A 544 32.30 -20.83 56.81
N GLN A 545 31.68 -21.96 56.52
CA GLN A 545 30.83 -22.19 55.34
C GLN A 545 29.44 -22.61 55.81
N THR A 546 28.41 -22.32 54.97
CA THR A 546 27.04 -22.77 55.26
C THR A 546 26.71 -24.03 54.46
N GLN A 547 25.84 -24.86 55.00
CA GLN A 547 25.29 -26.03 54.30
C GLN A 547 24.68 -25.66 52.96
N THR A 548 23.90 -24.57 52.92
CA THR A 548 23.22 -24.10 51.71
C THR A 548 24.16 -23.58 50.65
N ILE A 549 25.24 -22.89 51.01
CA ILE A 549 26.30 -22.46 50.08
C ILE A 549 27.03 -23.68 49.49
N LEU A 550 27.15 -24.77 50.21
CA LEU A 550 27.76 -26.02 49.74
C LEU A 550 26.78 -26.86 48.89
N GLY A 551 25.60 -26.33 48.56
CA GLY A 551 24.66 -26.98 47.65
C GLY A 551 23.64 -27.89 48.33
N TYR A 552 23.46 -27.83 49.65
CA TYR A 552 22.51 -28.65 50.39
C TYR A 552 21.46 -27.78 51.07
N ALA A 553 20.29 -27.56 50.39
CA ALA A 553 19.18 -26.81 50.97
C ALA A 553 18.49 -27.60 52.13
N GLY A 554 18.61 -28.92 52.14
CA GLY A 554 18.19 -29.84 53.21
C GLY A 554 18.73 -31.24 52.93
N ILE A 555 19.12 -31.98 53.97
CA ILE A 555 19.57 -33.35 53.84
C ILE A 555 18.39 -34.25 54.34
N THR A 556 18.07 -35.26 53.57
CA THR A 556 16.87 -36.09 53.84
C THR A 556 17.13 -37.59 53.74
N GLY A 557 16.19 -38.41 54.10
CA GLY A 557 16.27 -39.87 53.97
C GLY A 557 17.20 -40.51 54.98
N THR A 558 17.92 -41.57 54.58
CA THR A 558 18.83 -42.33 55.44
C THR A 558 20.30 -41.83 55.35
N SER A 559 20.50 -40.65 54.80
CA SER A 559 21.80 -40.05 54.65
C SER A 559 22.52 -39.89 55.98
N SER A 560 23.87 -40.10 56.00
CA SER A 560 24.72 -39.75 57.11
C SER A 560 25.52 -38.47 56.83
N VAL A 561 25.88 -37.74 57.86
CA VAL A 561 26.61 -36.49 57.74
C VAL A 561 27.96 -36.62 58.44
N THR A 562 29.06 -36.32 57.76
CA THR A 562 30.42 -36.30 58.33
C THR A 562 31.01 -34.92 58.15
N LYS A 563 31.51 -34.32 59.24
CA LYS A 563 32.25 -33.07 59.25
C LYS A 563 33.71 -33.31 59.48
N VAL A 564 34.57 -32.90 58.53
CA VAL A 564 36.03 -32.94 58.63
C VAL A 564 36.61 -31.54 58.37
N GLY A 565 37.95 -31.39 58.69
CA GLY A 565 38.70 -30.14 58.55
C GLY A 565 38.45 -29.17 59.72
N ASN A 566 39.38 -28.25 59.95
CA ASN A 566 39.42 -27.40 61.16
C ASN A 566 38.51 -26.21 61.16
N GLY A 567 37.85 -25.90 60.04
CA GLY A 567 36.88 -24.82 59.92
C GLY A 567 35.47 -25.17 60.45
N THR A 568 34.54 -24.22 60.32
CA THR A 568 33.16 -24.36 60.81
C THR A 568 32.21 -24.63 59.69
N ILE A 569 31.33 -25.65 59.78
CA ILE A 569 30.13 -25.80 58.99
C ILE A 569 28.95 -25.23 59.76
N LEU A 570 28.21 -24.29 59.18
CA LEU A 570 26.92 -23.86 59.72
C LEU A 570 25.81 -24.64 59.00
N LEU A 571 25.11 -25.48 59.75
CA LEU A 571 23.94 -26.21 59.27
C LEU A 571 22.74 -25.28 59.35
N ASP A 572 22.41 -24.65 58.19
CA ASP A 572 21.33 -23.66 58.00
C ASP A 572 20.16 -24.22 57.20
N GLY A 573 20.24 -25.42 56.66
CA GLY A 573 19.20 -26.09 55.90
C GLY A 573 18.20 -26.88 56.75
N ILE A 574 17.00 -27.09 56.22
CA ILE A 574 15.98 -27.94 56.86
C ILE A 574 16.33 -29.41 56.67
N ASN A 575 16.97 -30.01 57.69
CA ASN A 575 17.43 -31.38 57.62
C ASN A 575 16.43 -32.35 58.28
N THR A 576 16.14 -33.45 57.58
CA THR A 576 15.26 -34.53 58.10
C THR A 576 15.89 -35.90 58.00
N PHE A 577 17.20 -35.97 57.79
CA PHE A 577 17.94 -37.23 57.67
C PHE A 577 17.97 -38.03 58.97
N THR A 578 17.96 -39.35 58.81
CA THR A 578 17.90 -40.29 59.93
C THR A 578 19.21 -41.11 60.16
N GLY A 579 20.18 -40.90 59.24
CA GLY A 579 21.49 -41.51 59.37
C GLY A 579 22.31 -40.91 60.53
N THR A 580 23.58 -41.31 60.66
CA THR A 580 24.47 -40.80 61.69
C THR A 580 25.07 -39.42 61.36
N THR A 581 25.38 -38.63 62.38
CA THR A 581 26.21 -37.45 62.32
C THR A 581 27.57 -37.68 62.98
N SER A 582 28.64 -37.58 62.21
CA SER A 582 30.02 -37.66 62.71
C SER A 582 30.70 -36.33 62.61
N ILE A 583 31.17 -35.77 63.71
CA ILE A 583 31.97 -34.55 63.73
C ILE A 583 33.37 -34.95 64.09
N GLU A 584 34.25 -35.08 63.08
CA GLU A 584 35.59 -35.62 63.22
C GLU A 584 36.62 -34.54 63.51
N GLN A 585 36.46 -33.36 62.93
CA GLN A 585 37.36 -32.20 63.10
C GLN A 585 36.61 -30.91 63.02
N GLY A 586 37.05 -29.81 63.66
CA GLY A 586 36.54 -28.47 63.59
C GLY A 586 35.16 -28.33 64.26
N ILE A 587 34.28 -27.47 63.74
CA ILE A 587 33.03 -27.12 64.36
C ILE A 587 31.86 -27.43 63.41
N ALA A 588 30.85 -28.12 63.94
CA ALA A 588 29.51 -28.15 63.33
C ALA A 588 28.57 -27.26 64.15
N ALA A 589 28.14 -26.13 63.57
CA ALA A 589 27.27 -25.19 64.23
C ALA A 589 25.83 -25.35 63.73
N LEU A 590 24.85 -25.34 64.62
CA LEU A 590 23.42 -25.36 64.29
C LEU A 590 22.87 -23.94 64.34
N SER A 591 22.08 -23.54 63.36
CA SER A 591 21.49 -22.21 63.30
C SER A 591 20.04 -22.25 62.74
N GLY A 592 19.16 -21.54 63.40
CA GLY A 592 17.78 -21.35 62.94
C GLY A 592 17.00 -22.63 62.66
N SER A 593 16.76 -22.95 61.41
CA SER A 593 16.10 -24.19 60.98
C SER A 593 17.03 -25.39 60.82
N GLY A 594 18.34 -25.17 60.99
CA GLY A 594 19.36 -26.23 60.92
C GLY A 594 19.16 -27.27 62.06
N ALA A 595 18.89 -28.49 61.71
CA ALA A 595 18.57 -29.53 62.66
C ALA A 595 19.33 -30.82 62.35
N ILE A 596 19.72 -31.54 63.39
CA ILE A 596 20.20 -32.91 63.35
C ILE A 596 19.39 -33.80 64.26
N ALA A 597 18.15 -33.36 64.60
CA ALA A 597 17.30 -33.99 65.60
C ALA A 597 16.84 -35.40 65.22
N ASN A 598 16.77 -35.74 63.95
CA ASN A 598 16.43 -37.09 63.49
C ASN A 598 17.64 -37.99 63.26
N SER A 599 18.86 -37.50 63.45
CA SER A 599 20.06 -38.32 63.36
C SER A 599 20.10 -39.34 64.51
N SER A 600 20.20 -40.59 64.16
CA SER A 600 20.12 -41.70 65.19
C SER A 600 21.32 -41.67 66.16
N LEU A 601 22.49 -41.25 65.68
CA LEU A 601 23.74 -41.17 66.48
C LEU A 601 24.49 -39.92 66.09
N VAL A 602 24.85 -39.08 67.06
CA VAL A 602 25.74 -37.92 66.87
C VAL A 602 27.03 -38.23 67.59
N THR A 603 28.13 -38.42 66.86
CA THR A 603 29.45 -38.70 67.41
C THR A 603 30.37 -37.48 67.25
N ILE A 604 31.02 -37.05 68.34
CA ILE A 604 31.88 -35.89 68.33
C ILE A 604 33.31 -36.37 68.74
N SER A 605 34.22 -36.33 67.83
CA SER A 605 35.62 -36.77 68.04
C SER A 605 36.40 -35.80 68.91
N ALA A 606 37.51 -36.31 69.55
CA ALA A 606 38.35 -35.47 70.36
C ALA A 606 38.87 -34.25 69.57
N GLY A 607 38.70 -33.03 70.13
CA GLY A 607 39.07 -31.76 69.49
C GLY A 607 38.04 -31.19 68.52
N ALA A 608 36.99 -31.94 68.23
CA ALA A 608 35.87 -31.45 67.47
C ALA A 608 34.78 -30.83 68.35
N THR A 609 33.94 -29.93 67.79
CA THR A 609 32.90 -29.25 68.55
C THR A 609 31.55 -29.29 67.81
N LEU A 610 30.44 -29.61 68.49
CA LEU A 610 29.07 -29.35 68.11
C LEU A 610 28.63 -28.05 68.79
N ASP A 611 28.44 -26.99 68.03
CA ASP A 611 27.96 -25.70 68.51
C ASP A 611 26.42 -25.59 68.32
N VAL A 612 25.67 -25.54 69.42
CA VAL A 612 24.21 -25.43 69.44
C VAL A 612 23.76 -24.08 69.98
N GLN A 613 24.62 -23.13 70.16
CA GLN A 613 24.27 -21.78 70.66
C GLN A 613 23.26 -21.03 69.77
N GLY A 614 23.25 -21.34 68.46
CA GLY A 614 22.29 -20.77 67.50
C GLY A 614 20.87 -21.32 67.61
N ILE A 615 20.59 -22.28 68.51
CA ILE A 615 19.26 -22.85 68.70
C ILE A 615 18.58 -22.21 69.94
N ALA A 616 17.51 -21.43 69.66
CA ALA A 616 16.73 -20.79 70.71
C ALA A 616 16.10 -21.87 71.63
N GLY A 617 16.33 -21.79 72.96
CA GLY A 617 15.83 -22.75 73.94
C GLY A 617 16.73 -23.98 74.12
N GLY A 618 17.85 -24.08 73.39
CA GLY A 618 18.80 -25.20 73.46
C GLY A 618 18.49 -26.36 72.53
N TYR A 619 19.45 -27.18 72.26
CA TYR A 619 19.31 -28.31 71.36
C TYR A 619 18.64 -29.50 72.10
N LEU A 620 17.48 -29.91 71.63
CA LEU A 620 16.74 -31.04 72.15
C LEU A 620 17.27 -32.34 71.51
N VAL A 621 17.90 -33.19 72.32
CA VAL A 621 18.23 -34.58 71.96
C VAL A 621 16.94 -35.40 72.00
N GLY A 622 16.45 -35.80 70.83
CA GLY A 622 15.15 -36.46 70.68
C GLY A 622 15.14 -37.91 71.18
N ALA A 623 13.89 -38.48 71.26
CA ALA A 623 13.73 -39.89 71.59
C ALA A 623 14.45 -40.81 70.60
N GLY A 624 15.24 -41.74 71.03
CA GLY A 624 16.02 -42.66 70.18
C GLY A 624 17.32 -42.07 69.60
N GLN A 625 17.59 -40.79 69.82
CA GLN A 625 18.84 -40.20 69.45
C GLN A 625 19.94 -40.41 70.54
N THR A 626 21.15 -40.80 70.12
CA THR A 626 22.29 -40.90 70.97
C THR A 626 23.28 -39.78 70.60
N ILE A 627 23.80 -39.07 71.60
CA ILE A 627 24.89 -38.15 71.45
C ILE A 627 26.11 -38.67 72.30
N GLY A 628 27.31 -38.73 71.69
CA GLY A 628 28.47 -39.28 72.34
C GLY A 628 29.77 -38.87 71.65
N GLY A 629 30.91 -39.45 72.21
CA GLY A 629 32.24 -39.18 71.75
C GLY A 629 33.12 -38.47 72.80
N SER A 630 34.33 -38.03 72.39
CA SER A 630 35.29 -37.38 73.28
C SER A 630 35.48 -35.88 72.94
N GLY A 631 34.61 -35.29 72.10
CA GLY A 631 34.66 -33.89 71.70
C GLY A 631 33.84 -32.96 72.61
N THR A 632 33.60 -31.72 72.17
CA THR A 632 32.93 -30.65 72.93
C THR A 632 31.54 -30.33 72.37
N VAL A 633 30.60 -30.13 73.27
CA VAL A 633 29.29 -29.48 72.91
C VAL A 633 29.27 -28.08 73.47
N LEU A 634 29.04 -27.06 72.63
CA LEU A 634 28.98 -25.66 73.01
C LEU A 634 27.53 -25.18 72.92
N GLY A 635 26.99 -24.71 74.07
CA GLY A 635 25.61 -24.25 74.20
C GLY A 635 24.78 -25.16 75.07
N SER A 636 23.45 -24.84 75.16
CA SER A 636 22.47 -25.57 76.00
C SER A 636 21.95 -26.80 75.30
N VAL A 637 22.00 -27.95 75.96
CA VAL A 637 21.42 -29.20 75.45
C VAL A 637 20.38 -29.71 76.41
N VAL A 638 19.18 -30.03 75.88
CA VAL A 638 18.04 -30.59 76.61
C VAL A 638 17.87 -32.04 76.17
N PHE A 639 17.83 -32.97 77.13
CA PHE A 639 17.61 -34.38 76.83
C PHE A 639 16.12 -34.75 76.97
N GLY A 640 15.56 -35.18 75.84
CA GLY A 640 14.17 -35.70 75.85
C GLY A 640 14.08 -37.12 76.38
N ARG A 641 12.86 -37.54 76.74
CA ARG A 641 12.63 -38.91 77.22
C ARG A 641 13.01 -39.95 76.15
N GLY A 642 13.88 -40.88 76.46
CA GLY A 642 14.35 -41.90 75.53
C GLY A 642 15.57 -41.52 74.70
N SER A 643 16.19 -40.37 74.95
CA SER A 643 17.52 -40.04 74.42
C SER A 643 18.63 -40.65 75.24
N THR A 644 19.79 -40.83 74.63
CA THR A 644 20.99 -41.48 75.29
C THR A 644 22.19 -40.58 75.18
N ILE A 645 23.01 -40.53 76.29
CA ILE A 645 24.35 -39.98 76.26
C ILE A 645 25.31 -41.16 76.30
N SER A 646 26.31 -41.20 75.44
CA SER A 646 27.44 -42.18 75.50
C SER A 646 28.61 -41.58 76.24
N PRO A 647 29.33 -42.37 77.08
CA PRO A 647 30.44 -41.86 77.88
C PRO A 647 31.59 -41.31 77.01
N GLY A 648 32.32 -40.24 77.54
CA GLY A 648 33.53 -39.69 76.95
C GLY A 648 33.45 -38.22 76.55
N MET A 649 32.32 -37.57 76.67
CA MET A 649 32.13 -36.12 76.29
C MET A 649 32.66 -35.19 77.40
N THR A 650 33.46 -34.22 77.01
CA THR A 650 33.79 -33.06 77.86
C THR A 650 32.80 -31.93 77.55
N SER A 651 31.96 -31.57 78.51
CA SER A 651 31.04 -30.47 78.45
C SER A 651 31.71 -29.14 78.86
N ALA A 652 31.89 -28.20 77.94
CA ALA A 652 32.15 -26.82 78.31
C ALA A 652 30.83 -26.08 78.26
N VAL A 653 30.19 -25.96 79.48
CA VAL A 653 29.05 -25.13 79.84
C VAL A 653 27.70 -25.85 80.06
N ALA A 654 27.37 -25.89 81.30
CA ALA A 654 26.21 -25.51 82.03
C ALA A 654 24.81 -25.89 81.52
N ALA A 655 24.19 -26.66 82.40
CA ALA A 655 22.76 -26.94 82.51
C ALA A 655 22.21 -28.02 81.57
N ALA A 656 22.46 -29.27 81.86
CA ALA A 656 21.50 -30.34 81.56
C ALA A 656 20.25 -30.17 82.43
N SER A 657 19.19 -29.64 81.85
CA SER A 657 17.89 -29.67 82.55
C SER A 657 17.16 -30.95 82.13
N LEU A 658 17.05 -31.86 83.09
CA LEU A 658 16.23 -33.05 83.01
C LEU A 658 14.73 -32.62 83.20
N MET A 659 13.88 -32.78 82.19
CA MET A 659 12.43 -32.69 82.39
C MET A 659 12.02 -33.85 83.30
N SER A 660 11.64 -33.52 84.55
CA SER A 660 11.19 -34.46 85.54
C SER A 660 9.80 -34.94 85.20
N GLY A 661 9.66 -36.22 84.92
CA GLY A 661 8.39 -36.95 84.79
C GLY A 661 8.61 -38.44 84.95
N GLN A 662 8.68 -38.87 86.20
CA GLN A 662 8.56 -40.25 86.74
C GLN A 662 9.66 -41.31 86.40
N SER A 663 10.41 -41.57 87.41
CA SER A 663 11.11 -42.76 87.89
C SER A 663 11.17 -44.00 86.99
N HIS A 664 12.42 -44.47 86.69
CA HIS A 664 13.03 -45.72 87.13
C HIS A 664 14.48 -45.77 86.77
N GLY A 665 15.29 -46.15 87.74
CA GLY A 665 16.74 -46.21 87.87
C GLY A 665 17.55 -46.62 86.67
N ALA A 666 18.54 -45.83 86.47
CA ALA A 666 19.86 -46.21 86.00
C ALA A 666 20.87 -45.34 86.80
N GLU A 667 21.66 -45.96 87.64
CA GLU A 667 22.79 -45.35 88.35
C GLU A 667 23.76 -44.76 87.30
N LEU A 668 23.82 -43.44 87.30
CA LEU A 668 24.96 -42.75 86.69
C LEU A 668 26.00 -42.53 87.79
N GLY A 669 27.07 -43.30 87.71
CA GLY A 669 28.26 -42.97 88.48
C GLY A 669 28.85 -41.63 88.05
N LEU A 670 28.44 -40.59 88.75
CA LEU A 670 29.05 -39.27 88.63
C LEU A 670 30.06 -39.12 89.74
N ASP A 671 31.32 -39.05 89.39
CA ASP A 671 32.39 -38.62 90.33
C ASP A 671 32.15 -37.14 90.69
N SER A 672 31.93 -36.87 91.94
CA SER A 672 31.54 -35.62 92.52
C SER A 672 32.67 -34.60 92.49
N GLN A 673 32.57 -33.58 91.68
CA GLN A 673 33.19 -32.28 91.92
C GLN A 673 32.10 -31.18 91.99
N GLN A 674 32.01 -30.64 93.23
CA GLN A 674 31.13 -29.47 93.53
C GLN A 674 31.48 -28.26 92.65
N VAL A 675 30.53 -27.66 92.05
CA VAL A 675 30.64 -26.29 91.52
C VAL A 675 29.54 -25.44 92.21
N ALA A 676 30.04 -24.43 92.94
CA ALA A 676 29.29 -23.43 93.68
C ALA A 676 28.44 -22.59 92.70
N VAL A 677 27.20 -22.37 93.11
CA VAL A 677 26.27 -21.44 92.44
C VAL A 677 26.56 -20.03 92.89
N PRO A 678 26.71 -19.02 92.07
CA PRO A 678 26.45 -17.62 92.39
C PRO A 678 25.02 -17.22 92.07
N GLU A 679 24.42 -16.51 92.99
CA GLU A 679 23.10 -15.93 92.98
C GLU A 679 22.88 -14.85 91.91
N PRO A 680 21.67 -14.54 91.54
CA PRO A 680 21.34 -13.65 90.41
C PRO A 680 21.37 -12.16 90.84
N SER A 681 22.01 -11.32 90.09
CA SER A 681 21.89 -9.89 90.22
C SER A 681 21.21 -9.26 88.98
N THR A 682 20.03 -8.80 89.29
CA THR A 682 19.29 -7.59 88.83
C THR A 682 19.31 -7.10 87.38
N LEU A 683 18.10 -7.09 86.88
CA LEU A 683 17.44 -6.01 86.09
C LEU A 683 18.24 -5.00 85.27
N GLY A 684 17.91 -4.94 84.09
CA GLY A 684 18.08 -3.74 83.23
C GLY A 684 17.05 -3.79 82.10
N LEU A 685 15.88 -3.21 82.37
CA LEU A 685 14.89 -2.83 81.32
C LEU A 685 15.49 -1.69 80.47
N VAL A 686 15.48 -1.83 79.22
CA VAL A 686 15.38 -0.67 78.33
C VAL A 686 14.40 -1.01 77.19
N SER A 687 13.24 -0.38 77.32
CA SER A 687 12.30 -0.16 76.28
C SER A 687 12.79 0.93 75.33
N ILE A 688 12.46 0.85 74.07
CA ILE A 688 12.25 1.91 73.04
C ILE A 688 12.09 1.16 71.75
N GLY A 689 11.07 1.29 70.97
CA GLY A 689 10.06 2.24 70.70
C GLY A 689 9.61 1.98 69.27
N LEU A 690 8.30 1.77 69.09
CA LEU A 690 7.67 1.72 67.77
C LEU A 690 7.87 3.04 67.00
N SER A 691 8.04 2.97 65.73
CA SER A 691 7.43 3.98 64.87
C SER A 691 6.99 3.35 63.55
N VAL A 692 5.69 3.42 63.37
CA VAL A 692 4.89 3.23 62.17
C VAL A 692 4.88 4.56 61.41
N ALA A 693 5.12 4.51 60.13
CA ALA A 693 4.58 5.44 59.17
C ALA A 693 4.74 4.79 57.79
N GLY A 694 3.75 4.45 57.08
CA GLY A 694 2.60 5.24 56.67
C GLY A 694 2.80 5.55 55.18
N LEU A 695 2.20 4.76 54.34
CA LEU A 695 1.28 5.13 53.27
C LEU A 695 1.57 6.40 52.47
N LEU A 696 1.74 6.33 51.18
CA LEU A 696 0.90 7.13 50.28
C LEU A 696 0.98 6.65 48.82
N VAL A 697 -0.21 6.35 48.31
CA VAL A 697 -0.64 6.14 46.96
C VAL A 697 -0.65 7.47 46.20
N ALA A 698 -0.21 7.51 44.98
CA ALA A 698 -0.64 8.50 44.01
C ALA A 698 -0.78 7.94 42.62
N ARG A 699 -2.05 7.78 42.20
CA ARG A 699 -2.51 7.73 40.81
C ARG A 699 -2.39 9.10 40.15
N ARG A 700 -2.05 9.16 38.88
CA ARG A 700 -2.62 10.05 37.83
C ARG A 700 -2.23 9.42 36.48
N LYS A 701 -3.09 8.94 35.65
CA LYS A 701 -4.17 9.40 34.78
C LYS A 701 -3.81 10.56 33.83
N ARG A 702 -3.94 10.21 32.52
CA ARG A 702 -4.37 10.99 31.31
C ARG A 702 -3.35 11.97 30.75
N ALA A 703 -3.31 12.20 29.51
CA ALA A 703 -4.02 12.09 28.25
C ALA A 703 -3.19 12.88 27.22
N VAL A 704 -3.11 12.52 26.03
CA VAL A 704 -3.94 12.79 24.86
C VAL A 704 -3.48 11.83 23.74
#